data_58e74d9ecd0e8dbbe58a5a0e817a15da
#
_entry.id   58e74d9ecd0e8dbbe58a5a0e817a15da
#
_cell.length_a   1.000
_cell.length_b   1.000
_cell.length_c   1.000
_cell.angle_alpha   90.00
_cell.angle_beta   90.00
_cell.angle_gamma   90.00
#
_symmetry.space_group_name_H-M   'P 1'
#
loop_
_entity.id
_entity.type
_entity.pdbx_description
1 polymer ?
#
loop_
_entity_poly.entity_id
_entity_poly.type
_entity_poly.pdbx_seq_one_letter_code
_entity_poly.pdbx_strand_id
1 'polypeptide(L)'
;MTHKNLVEQNITDTLESNYMPYAMSVIVSRAIPEIDGFKPSHRKLLYTMYKMSLLTGAKTKSSNIVGQTMKLNPHGDMAIYETMVRMTRGNNALLHPFVDSKGNFGKQYSRDMKFAAPRYTEAKLDKLCEEIFKDIDKNTVDFVDNYDGTMKEPVLLPATFPSILVNANQGIAVGMASNICSFNLEEICKTTSALIDDENIVIEDYLKAPDFSSGGQLIYSPKEIRDIYNNGRGSFKVRAKYNYDKENNCIEIVEIPYTTTVEAIIDQIIELIKGGKIREITDVRDETDLNGLKLTLDLRKNTDPDILMNKLFKLTPLQDSFNCNFNILINGRPRVMGIRTILNEWLSFRVECIKRQILYDIQKKSDKLHLLMGLKKILLDIDKAIEIIRKTEQEAMVVPNLMSGFEIDQIQADYIAEIKLRNLNKEYILNRVGETDSLTKEIAELKDIYGNDKKVKRIIQKQLSEIAKKFGKPRRTEIISDEQVEEITTEHFIEDYNLKIFLTEHNYLKKIPLVSLRANPEHKLKDEDTIVQEIETHNKADLLLFTNKYNVYKSKIYEIPDCKASSLGEYLTNLLGLDSDEKIIYITATDNYEGYMLFFYENGKGAKIDLSGYATKTNRKKLANAYYDGSPLIRMFFVTEDIELIAVSSINKVLVFNTESISVKTTKNSQGVQILTSKKGSIMTSIKTLDEMVLSNFDYYRTKNIPAIGCYIKEEDKTEKQMSLELE
;
A
#
# COMPACT_ATOMS: atom_id res chain seq x y z
N MET A 1 -53.98 -3.48 26.19
CA MET A 1 -52.75 -3.55 25.38
C MET A 1 -52.89 -2.54 24.26
N THR A 2 -52.22 -1.40 24.39
CA THR A 2 -52.23 -0.31 23.41
C THR A 2 -51.49 -0.77 22.17
N HIS A 3 -52.17 -0.85 21.05
CA HIS A 3 -51.53 -1.04 19.73
C HIS A 3 -50.50 0.07 19.54
N LYS A 4 -49.21 -0.26 19.61
CA LYS A 4 -48.16 0.61 19.08
C LYS A 4 -48.46 0.83 17.59
N ASN A 5 -48.75 2.04 17.20
CA ASN A 5 -48.85 2.41 15.79
C ASN A 5 -47.53 2.05 15.11
N LEU A 6 -47.55 1.03 14.28
CA LEU A 6 -46.51 0.70 13.35
C LEU A 6 -46.48 1.86 12.33
N VAL A 7 -45.39 2.60 12.31
CA VAL A 7 -45.14 3.61 11.29
C VAL A 7 -44.28 2.96 10.21
N GLU A 8 -44.86 2.80 9.03
CA GLU A 8 -44.07 2.39 7.86
C GLU A 8 -43.25 3.57 7.38
N GLN A 9 -41.97 3.39 7.25
CA GLN A 9 -41.01 4.40 6.73
C GLN A 9 -40.12 3.74 5.68
N ASN A 10 -39.91 4.42 4.54
CA ASN A 10 -39.02 3.94 3.52
C ASN A 10 -37.58 3.90 4.05
N ILE A 11 -36.80 2.87 3.68
CA ILE A 11 -35.41 2.73 4.08
C ILE A 11 -34.56 3.91 3.57
N THR A 12 -34.89 4.47 2.41
CA THR A 12 -34.24 5.66 1.84
C THR A 12 -34.40 6.88 2.75
N ASP A 13 -35.61 7.14 3.25
CA ASP A 13 -35.89 8.27 4.13
C ASP A 13 -35.17 8.11 5.47
N THR A 14 -35.07 6.88 5.97
CA THR A 14 -34.32 6.55 7.19
C THR A 14 -32.81 6.77 6.97
N LEU A 15 -32.26 6.36 5.82
CA LEU A 15 -30.88 6.59 5.47
C LEU A 15 -30.56 8.08 5.34
N GLU A 16 -31.40 8.84 4.66
CA GLU A 16 -31.19 10.27 4.49
C GLU A 16 -31.29 11.04 5.82
N SER A 17 -32.30 10.73 6.64
CA SER A 17 -32.55 11.48 7.87
C SER A 17 -31.62 11.10 9.04
N ASN A 18 -31.18 9.84 9.13
CA ASN A 18 -30.42 9.36 10.29
C ASN A 18 -28.97 8.99 9.94
N TYR A 19 -28.74 8.26 8.83
CA TYR A 19 -27.40 7.76 8.50
C TYR A 19 -26.53 8.82 7.82
N MET A 20 -27.08 9.65 6.94
CA MET A 20 -26.31 10.69 6.27
C MET A 20 -25.75 11.74 7.23
N PRO A 21 -26.50 12.29 8.22
CA PRO A 21 -25.93 13.17 9.22
C PRO A 21 -24.82 12.52 10.04
N TYR A 22 -24.98 11.25 10.41
CA TYR A 22 -23.93 10.49 11.10
C TYR A 22 -22.68 10.35 10.21
N ALA A 23 -22.85 9.92 8.96
CA ALA A 23 -21.74 9.76 8.00
C ALA A 23 -21.00 11.10 7.78
N MET A 24 -21.75 12.18 7.58
CA MET A 24 -21.17 13.53 7.45
C MET A 24 -20.41 13.97 8.70
N SER A 25 -20.95 13.70 9.90
CA SER A 25 -20.26 13.98 11.16
C SER A 25 -18.94 13.23 11.27
N VAL A 26 -18.93 11.93 10.93
CA VAL A 26 -17.69 11.12 10.94
C VAL A 26 -16.66 11.64 9.94
N ILE A 27 -17.10 12.07 8.75
CA ILE A 27 -16.22 12.62 7.70
C ILE A 27 -15.61 13.93 8.16
N VAL A 28 -16.44 14.90 8.51
CA VAL A 28 -16.02 16.30 8.74
C VAL A 28 -15.41 16.50 10.13
N SER A 29 -16.01 15.88 11.16
CA SER A 29 -15.62 16.17 12.54
C SER A 29 -14.69 15.14 13.18
N ARG A 30 -14.28 14.09 12.44
CA ARG A 30 -13.50 13.02 13.06
C ARG A 30 -12.35 12.46 12.21
N ALA A 31 -12.61 12.05 10.97
CA ALA A 31 -11.71 11.13 10.26
C ALA A 31 -10.79 11.81 9.26
N ILE A 32 -11.30 12.77 8.49
CA ILE A 32 -10.55 13.41 7.40
C ILE A 32 -9.81 14.64 7.92
N PRO A 33 -8.51 14.82 7.61
CA PRO A 33 -7.75 16.00 8.01
C PRO A 33 -8.16 17.22 7.18
N GLU A 34 -7.97 18.42 7.76
CA GLU A 34 -8.14 19.69 7.07
C GLU A 34 -6.80 20.22 6.54
N ILE A 35 -6.85 21.35 5.84
CA ILE A 35 -5.69 21.95 5.16
C ILE A 35 -4.53 22.31 6.10
N ASP A 36 -4.79 22.53 7.37
CA ASP A 36 -3.79 22.73 8.41
C ASP A 36 -3.06 21.44 8.84
N GLY A 37 -3.43 20.27 8.27
CA GLY A 37 -2.83 18.97 8.51
C GLY A 37 -3.36 18.22 9.72
N PHE A 38 -4.37 18.74 10.38
CA PHE A 38 -4.89 18.18 11.63
C PHE A 38 -6.33 17.72 11.51
N LYS A 39 -6.66 16.66 12.26
CA LYS A 39 -8.03 16.29 12.59
C LYS A 39 -8.50 17.11 13.79
N PRO A 40 -9.81 17.23 14.04
CA PRO A 40 -10.32 17.95 15.20
C PRO A 40 -9.72 17.48 16.54
N SER A 41 -9.57 16.18 16.76
CA SER A 41 -8.95 15.64 17.98
C SER A 41 -7.49 16.05 18.15
N HIS A 42 -6.72 16.09 17.06
CA HIS A 42 -5.33 16.57 17.05
C HIS A 42 -5.27 18.05 17.43
N ARG A 43 -6.10 18.85 16.79
CA ARG A 43 -6.14 20.31 16.99
C ARG A 43 -6.52 20.67 18.42
N LYS A 44 -7.55 20.04 18.98
CA LYS A 44 -8.00 20.25 20.35
C LYS A 44 -6.93 19.88 21.37
N LEU A 45 -6.24 18.77 21.18
CA LEU A 45 -5.12 18.34 22.05
C LEU A 45 -3.98 19.36 22.02
N LEU A 46 -3.48 19.70 20.83
CA LEU A 46 -2.35 20.63 20.66
C LEU A 46 -2.71 22.02 21.19
N TYR A 47 -3.92 22.51 20.93
CA TYR A 47 -4.40 23.80 21.42
C TYR A 47 -4.52 23.82 22.95
N THR A 48 -5.01 22.74 23.57
CA THR A 48 -5.01 22.59 25.03
C THR A 48 -3.60 22.70 25.59
N MET A 49 -2.64 22.00 25.00
CA MET A 49 -1.25 22.07 25.43
C MET A 49 -0.66 23.48 25.26
N TYR A 50 -1.03 24.18 24.20
CA TYR A 50 -0.65 25.60 24.00
C TYR A 50 -1.23 26.50 25.10
N LYS A 51 -2.52 26.38 25.41
CA LYS A 51 -3.19 27.14 26.49
C LYS A 51 -2.62 26.84 27.88
N MET A 52 -2.08 25.64 28.07
CA MET A 52 -1.34 25.25 29.29
C MET A 52 0.10 25.82 29.31
N SER A 53 0.49 26.66 28.34
CA SER A 53 1.85 27.23 28.22
C SER A 53 2.95 26.16 28.05
N LEU A 54 2.62 24.98 27.51
CA LEU A 54 3.56 23.88 27.35
C LEU A 54 4.47 24.03 26.14
N LEU A 55 4.41 25.12 25.41
CA LEU A 55 5.36 25.45 24.35
C LEU A 55 6.72 25.87 24.94
N THR A 56 6.72 26.73 25.94
CA THR A 56 7.92 27.26 26.61
C THR A 56 8.12 26.68 28.00
N GLY A 57 7.07 26.17 28.63
CA GLY A 57 7.07 25.63 29.99
C GLY A 57 7.77 24.27 30.13
N ALA A 58 7.82 23.79 31.38
CA ALA A 58 8.31 22.46 31.68
C ALA A 58 7.32 21.37 31.25
N LYS A 59 7.82 20.13 31.08
CA LYS A 59 6.96 18.96 30.85
C LYS A 59 6.04 18.73 32.04
N THR A 60 4.81 18.34 31.76
CA THR A 60 3.82 17.97 32.78
C THR A 60 3.34 16.54 32.57
N LYS A 61 2.70 15.93 33.56
CA LYS A 61 2.14 14.60 33.47
C LYS A 61 1.13 14.51 32.34
N SER A 62 1.22 13.45 31.55
CA SER A 62 0.30 13.22 30.44
C SER A 62 -1.15 13.13 30.86
N SER A 63 -1.42 12.58 32.08
CA SER A 63 -2.77 12.55 32.64
C SER A 63 -3.37 13.94 32.86
N ASN A 64 -2.56 14.95 33.23
CA ASN A 64 -3.03 16.33 33.35
C ASN A 64 -3.41 16.92 31.99
N ILE A 65 -2.57 16.69 30.95
CA ILE A 65 -2.87 17.15 29.63
C ILE A 65 -4.18 16.53 29.11
N VAL A 66 -4.36 15.23 29.28
CA VAL A 66 -5.58 14.49 28.91
C VAL A 66 -6.80 15.07 29.60
N GLY A 67 -6.73 15.26 30.91
CA GLY A 67 -7.84 15.83 31.71
C GLY A 67 -8.24 17.24 31.26
N GLN A 68 -7.25 18.09 30.93
CA GLN A 68 -7.56 19.43 30.43
C GLN A 68 -8.14 19.39 28.98
N THR A 69 -7.67 18.45 28.17
CA THR A 69 -8.16 18.29 26.79
C THR A 69 -9.63 17.85 26.74
N MET A 70 -10.11 17.11 27.73
CA MET A 70 -11.52 16.70 27.81
C MET A 70 -12.50 17.88 27.85
N LYS A 71 -12.06 19.06 28.27
CA LYS A 71 -12.88 20.29 28.24
C LYS A 71 -13.19 20.77 26.81
N LEU A 72 -12.35 20.42 25.84
CA LEU A 72 -12.58 20.73 24.41
C LEU A 72 -13.02 19.49 23.63
N ASN A 73 -12.59 18.29 24.06
CA ASN A 73 -12.84 17.03 23.37
C ASN A 73 -13.55 16.05 24.32
N PRO A 74 -14.90 15.97 24.30
CA PRO A 74 -15.70 15.17 25.23
C PRO A 74 -15.70 13.69 24.85
N HIS A 75 -14.51 13.09 24.69
CA HIS A 75 -14.29 11.68 24.41
C HIS A 75 -13.52 11.01 25.54
N GLY A 76 -13.46 9.68 25.52
CA GLY A 76 -12.74 8.90 26.52
C GLY A 76 -11.25 9.31 26.63
N ASP A 77 -10.76 9.34 27.85
CA ASP A 77 -9.38 9.72 28.21
C ASP A 77 -8.33 8.90 27.46
N MET A 78 -8.57 7.60 27.27
CA MET A 78 -7.67 6.74 26.49
C MET A 78 -7.55 7.17 25.03
N ALA A 79 -8.63 7.55 24.38
CA ALA A 79 -8.59 8.00 22.97
C ALA A 79 -7.78 9.30 22.81
N ILE A 80 -7.89 10.21 23.78
CA ILE A 80 -7.08 11.44 23.83
C ILE A 80 -5.60 11.08 24.07
N TYR A 81 -5.33 10.15 25.00
CA TYR A 81 -3.96 9.74 25.30
C TYR A 81 -3.30 9.04 24.11
N GLU A 82 -3.99 8.11 23.44
CA GLU A 82 -3.49 7.44 22.22
C GLU A 82 -3.21 8.43 21.10
N THR A 83 -4.06 9.45 20.94
CA THR A 83 -3.81 10.55 20.01
C THR A 83 -2.50 11.29 20.36
N MET A 84 -2.30 11.58 21.64
CA MET A 84 -1.06 12.22 22.12
C MET A 84 0.16 11.31 21.90
N VAL A 85 0.06 10.03 22.22
CA VAL A 85 1.12 9.03 22.02
C VAL A 85 1.63 9.07 20.58
N ARG A 86 0.74 9.00 19.60
CA ARG A 86 1.12 9.04 18.18
C ARG A 86 1.82 10.33 17.76
N MET A 87 1.57 11.45 18.45
CA MET A 87 2.21 12.74 18.17
C MET A 87 3.57 12.91 18.85
N THR A 88 3.97 11.97 19.70
CA THR A 88 5.20 12.08 20.48
C THR A 88 6.43 11.66 19.69
N ARG A 89 7.55 12.31 20.01
CA ARG A 89 8.88 11.90 19.53
C ARG A 89 9.24 10.47 19.94
N GLY A 90 8.80 10.03 21.12
CA GLY A 90 9.10 8.71 21.67
C GLY A 90 8.46 7.57 20.88
N ASN A 91 7.29 7.79 20.29
CA ASN A 91 6.54 6.78 19.54
C ASN A 91 7.06 6.54 18.11
N ASN A 92 7.70 7.53 17.48
CA ASN A 92 8.20 7.47 16.10
C ASN A 92 7.12 7.30 15.01
N ALA A 93 5.84 7.59 15.29
CA ALA A 93 4.81 7.53 14.25
C ALA A 93 4.94 8.67 13.24
N LEU A 94 5.39 9.85 13.66
CA LEU A 94 5.51 11.04 12.83
C LEU A 94 6.96 11.30 12.42
N LEU A 95 7.16 11.72 11.18
CA LEU A 95 8.46 12.18 10.68
C LEU A 95 8.92 13.45 11.43
N HIS A 96 7.98 14.35 11.69
CA HIS A 96 8.16 15.55 12.49
C HIS A 96 7.16 15.58 13.66
N PRO A 97 7.55 15.08 14.84
CA PRO A 97 6.68 15.03 16.02
C PRO A 97 6.27 16.43 16.50
N PHE A 98 5.05 16.53 17.05
CA PHE A 98 4.51 17.76 17.63
C PHE A 98 4.61 17.78 19.17
N VAL A 99 4.89 16.63 19.77
CA VAL A 99 4.95 16.47 21.24
C VAL A 99 6.33 15.96 21.64
N ASP A 100 7.04 16.74 22.47
CA ASP A 100 8.27 16.34 23.13
C ASP A 100 7.92 15.54 24.40
N SER A 101 8.41 14.32 24.49
CA SER A 101 7.99 13.29 25.44
C SER A 101 9.11 12.85 26.36
N LYS A 102 8.73 12.41 27.59
CA LYS A 102 9.60 11.75 28.57
C LYS A 102 8.90 10.56 29.18
N GLY A 103 9.54 9.39 29.13
CA GLY A 103 8.98 8.11 29.54
C GLY A 103 8.69 7.19 28.35
N ASN A 104 8.05 6.07 28.61
CA ASN A 104 7.74 5.07 27.58
C ASN A 104 6.42 5.40 26.88
N PHE A 105 6.51 5.78 25.62
CA PHE A 105 5.37 6.03 24.71
C PHE A 105 5.18 4.93 23.65
N GLY A 106 5.78 3.75 23.84
CA GLY A 106 5.74 2.67 22.87
C GLY A 106 6.49 3.01 21.58
N LYS A 107 6.33 2.15 20.57
CA LYS A 107 6.92 2.33 19.25
C LYS A 107 5.89 1.99 18.16
N GLN A 108 5.82 2.83 17.10
CA GLN A 108 4.90 2.62 16.00
C GLN A 108 5.18 1.30 15.24
N TYR A 109 6.43 0.91 15.16
CA TYR A 109 6.89 -0.29 14.45
C TYR A 109 6.76 -1.58 15.27
N SER A 110 6.24 -1.53 16.51
CA SER A 110 6.06 -2.70 17.36
C SER A 110 4.69 -2.70 18.06
N ARG A 111 3.99 -3.83 17.95
CA ARG A 111 2.73 -4.11 18.63
C ARG A 111 2.92 -4.40 20.11
N ASP A 112 4.06 -4.97 20.47
CA ASP A 112 4.36 -5.44 21.82
C ASP A 112 5.04 -4.38 22.69
N MET A 113 5.71 -3.40 22.09
CA MET A 113 6.25 -2.23 22.78
C MET A 113 5.14 -1.22 23.07
N LYS A 114 4.27 -1.55 24.01
CA LYS A 114 3.14 -0.69 24.42
C LYS A 114 3.60 0.51 25.24
N PHE A 115 2.84 1.60 25.15
CA PHE A 115 3.06 2.80 25.94
C PHE A 115 2.65 2.60 27.41
N ALA A 116 3.34 3.29 28.33
CA ALA A 116 2.99 3.29 29.73
C ALA A 116 1.73 4.14 30.01
N ALA A 117 1.06 3.88 31.12
CA ALA A 117 -0.11 4.66 31.54
C ALA A 117 0.22 6.17 31.70
N PRO A 118 -0.75 7.08 31.41
CA PRO A 118 -0.51 8.53 31.34
C PRO A 118 0.01 9.17 32.63
N ARG A 119 -0.17 8.52 33.79
CA ARG A 119 0.37 8.97 35.09
C ARG A 119 1.89 8.80 35.19
N TYR A 120 2.51 7.94 34.37
CA TYR A 120 3.95 7.69 34.40
C TYR A 120 4.73 8.50 33.38
N THR A 121 4.05 9.04 32.35
CA THR A 121 4.67 9.77 31.25
C THR A 121 4.52 11.27 31.40
N GLU A 122 5.42 12.03 30.81
CA GLU A 122 5.42 13.49 30.80
C GLU A 122 5.57 14.01 29.37
N ALA A 123 4.90 15.11 29.05
CA ALA A 123 4.93 15.69 27.72
C ALA A 123 4.86 17.22 27.75
N LYS A 124 5.33 17.84 26.68
CA LYS A 124 5.11 19.24 26.31
C LYS A 124 5.07 19.36 24.79
N LEU A 125 4.74 20.53 24.26
CA LEU A 125 4.82 20.78 22.82
C LEU A 125 6.27 20.73 22.34
N ASP A 126 6.50 20.17 21.14
CA ASP A 126 7.79 20.25 20.48
C ASP A 126 8.03 21.67 19.94
N LYS A 127 9.28 22.05 19.78
CA LYS A 127 9.67 23.37 19.24
C LYS A 127 9.06 23.69 17.88
N LEU A 128 8.79 22.67 17.06
CA LEU A 128 8.11 22.87 15.76
C LEU A 128 6.72 23.49 15.92
N CYS A 129 6.06 23.31 17.08
CA CYS A 129 4.76 23.92 17.36
C CYS A 129 4.80 25.43 17.48
N GLU A 130 5.98 26.08 17.65
CA GLU A 130 6.12 27.51 17.52
C GLU A 130 5.58 27.99 16.15
N GLU A 131 5.84 27.21 15.12
CA GLU A 131 5.40 27.51 13.74
C GLU A 131 3.96 27.08 13.45
N ILE A 132 3.38 26.21 14.27
CA ILE A 132 1.97 25.82 14.19
C ILE A 132 1.06 26.87 14.83
N PHE A 133 1.49 27.45 15.97
CA PHE A 133 0.70 28.43 16.74
C PHE A 133 1.10 29.89 16.50
N LYS A 134 1.99 30.14 15.53
CA LYS A 134 2.51 31.48 15.25
C LYS A 134 1.38 32.47 14.97
N ASP A 135 1.37 33.54 15.76
CA ASP A 135 0.39 34.64 15.66
C ASP A 135 -1.09 34.21 15.83
N ILE A 136 -1.38 33.06 16.47
CA ILE A 136 -2.77 32.62 16.71
C ILE A 136 -3.58 33.63 17.52
N ASP A 137 -2.94 34.39 18.40
CA ASP A 137 -3.57 35.42 19.24
C ASP A 137 -3.84 36.74 18.47
N LYS A 138 -3.46 36.82 17.20
CA LYS A 138 -3.68 37.98 16.32
C LYS A 138 -4.84 37.81 15.33
N ASN A 139 -5.85 37.05 15.71
CA ASN A 139 -7.05 36.82 14.91
C ASN A 139 -6.77 36.21 13.53
N THR A 140 -5.71 35.41 13.41
CA THR A 140 -5.27 34.81 12.14
C THR A 140 -6.20 33.69 11.63
N VAL A 141 -6.96 33.09 12.53
CA VAL A 141 -7.92 31.98 12.26
C VAL A 141 -9.22 32.26 13.03
N ASP A 142 -10.30 31.57 12.60
CA ASP A 142 -11.59 31.68 13.28
C ASP A 142 -11.63 30.82 14.54
N PHE A 143 -12.41 31.27 15.52
CA PHE A 143 -12.69 30.57 16.75
C PHE A 143 -14.18 30.30 16.88
N VAL A 144 -14.54 29.13 17.32
CA VAL A 144 -15.92 28.71 17.62
C VAL A 144 -16.05 28.30 19.08
N ASP A 145 -17.27 28.26 19.56
CA ASP A 145 -17.53 27.76 20.89
C ASP A 145 -17.30 26.23 20.92
N ASN A 146 -16.75 25.73 22.02
CA ASN A 146 -16.63 24.30 22.24
C ASN A 146 -18.02 23.66 22.44
N TYR A 147 -18.07 22.35 22.65
CA TYR A 147 -19.30 21.57 22.73
C TYR A 147 -20.31 22.03 23.81
N ASP A 148 -19.87 22.70 24.88
CA ASP A 148 -20.71 23.20 25.98
C ASP A 148 -20.80 24.74 26.04
N GLY A 149 -20.20 25.46 25.12
CA GLY A 149 -20.20 26.90 25.02
C GLY A 149 -19.37 27.63 26.10
N THR A 150 -18.59 26.89 26.91
CA THR A 150 -17.80 27.49 28.01
C THR A 150 -16.44 28.01 27.58
N MET A 151 -15.92 27.52 26.46
CA MET A 151 -14.60 27.87 25.94
C MET A 151 -14.65 28.06 24.42
N LYS A 152 -13.64 28.76 23.90
CA LYS A 152 -13.44 28.89 22.45
C LYS A 152 -12.29 28.03 21.98
N GLU A 153 -12.46 27.41 20.83
CA GLU A 153 -11.46 26.62 20.14
C GLU A 153 -11.22 27.08 18.72
N PRO A 154 -9.99 26.99 18.17
CA PRO A 154 -9.70 27.39 16.82
C PRO A 154 -10.28 26.39 15.80
N VAL A 155 -10.88 26.89 14.73
CA VAL A 155 -11.36 26.07 13.61
C VAL A 155 -10.19 25.41 12.90
N LEU A 156 -9.12 26.17 12.61
CA LEU A 156 -7.86 25.71 12.02
C LEU A 156 -6.69 26.28 12.82
N LEU A 157 -5.50 25.70 12.67
CA LEU A 157 -4.26 26.24 13.22
C LEU A 157 -3.50 27.03 12.15
N PRO A 158 -2.92 28.20 12.45
CA PRO A 158 -2.25 29.07 11.47
C PRO A 158 -0.85 28.58 11.09
N ALA A 159 -0.71 27.29 10.74
CA ALA A 159 0.55 26.64 10.42
C ALA A 159 1.33 27.41 9.34
N THR A 160 2.60 27.71 9.59
CA THR A 160 3.47 28.48 8.71
C THR A 160 4.13 27.66 7.61
N PHE A 161 3.86 26.36 7.56
CA PHE A 161 4.31 25.42 6.53
C PHE A 161 3.21 24.40 6.21
N PRO A 162 3.21 23.75 5.05
CA PRO A 162 2.19 22.76 4.64
C PRO A 162 2.26 21.47 5.47
N SER A 163 1.83 21.53 6.74
CA SER A 163 1.93 20.42 7.71
C SER A 163 1.15 19.18 7.30
N ILE A 164 0.13 19.34 6.45
CA ILE A 164 -0.65 18.22 5.86
C ILE A 164 0.19 17.23 5.06
N LEU A 165 1.30 17.67 4.47
CA LEU A 165 2.20 16.83 3.67
C LEU A 165 3.47 16.41 4.43
N VAL A 166 3.74 16.98 5.61
CA VAL A 166 4.99 16.73 6.36
C VAL A 166 4.91 15.47 7.20
N ASN A 167 3.73 15.08 7.64
CA ASN A 167 3.50 13.87 8.44
C ASN A 167 2.44 12.97 7.80
N ALA A 168 2.64 11.66 7.89
CA ALA A 168 1.67 10.70 7.42
C ALA A 168 0.35 10.83 8.20
N ASN A 169 -0.77 10.82 7.46
CA ASN A 169 -2.11 10.95 8.03
C ASN A 169 -3.04 9.92 7.42
N GLN A 170 -3.62 9.06 8.25
CA GLN A 170 -4.57 8.06 7.85
C GLN A 170 -5.92 8.31 8.54
N GLY A 171 -7.00 8.30 7.79
CA GLY A 171 -8.36 8.46 8.28
C GLY A 171 -9.32 7.51 7.58
N ILE A 172 -10.17 6.84 8.37
CA ILE A 172 -11.21 5.95 7.86
C ILE A 172 -12.55 6.56 8.28
N ALA A 173 -13.32 6.99 7.28
CA ALA A 173 -14.66 7.52 7.46
C ALA A 173 -15.72 6.59 6.88
N VAL A 174 -16.97 6.98 6.93
CA VAL A 174 -18.06 6.26 6.30
C VAL A 174 -18.07 6.57 4.79
N GLY A 175 -17.91 5.55 3.97
CA GLY A 175 -17.95 5.68 2.51
C GLY A 175 -16.70 6.31 1.89
N MET A 176 -15.73 6.77 2.69
CA MET A 176 -14.47 7.32 2.19
C MET A 176 -13.33 7.18 3.18
N ALA A 177 -12.11 7.28 2.67
CA ALA A 177 -10.90 7.23 3.47
C ALA A 177 -9.92 8.34 3.03
N SER A 178 -8.97 8.65 3.90
CA SER A 178 -7.79 9.45 3.60
C SER A 178 -6.55 8.66 3.97
N ASN A 179 -5.56 8.65 3.11
CA ASN A 179 -4.24 8.07 3.41
C ASN A 179 -3.16 8.92 2.71
N ILE A 180 -2.59 9.83 3.48
CA ILE A 180 -1.60 10.79 3.01
C ILE A 180 -0.24 10.34 3.52
N CYS A 181 0.73 10.15 2.61
CA CYS A 181 2.11 9.86 3.00
C CYS A 181 2.82 11.13 3.48
N SER A 182 3.88 10.96 4.23
CA SER A 182 4.76 12.04 4.67
C SER A 182 5.82 12.37 3.63
N PHE A 183 6.27 13.63 3.65
CA PHE A 183 7.36 14.13 2.82
C PHE A 183 8.38 14.88 3.66
N ASN A 184 9.59 14.97 3.16
CA ASN A 184 10.64 15.73 3.82
C ASN A 184 10.28 17.22 3.95
N LEU A 185 10.42 17.77 5.15
CA LEU A 185 10.04 19.16 5.44
C LEU A 185 10.79 20.17 4.58
N GLU A 186 12.09 19.95 4.38
CA GLU A 186 12.91 20.84 3.58
C GLU A 186 12.51 20.82 2.10
N GLU A 187 12.22 19.62 1.56
CA GLU A 187 11.74 19.46 0.18
C GLU A 187 10.36 20.13 0.00
N ILE A 188 9.43 19.98 0.94
CA ILE A 188 8.11 20.63 0.90
C ILE A 188 8.25 22.16 0.96
N CYS A 189 9.10 22.69 1.84
CA CYS A 189 9.31 24.13 1.91
C CYS A 189 9.93 24.70 0.61
N LYS A 190 10.90 23.99 0.03
CA LYS A 190 11.49 24.36 -1.26
C LYS A 190 10.50 24.31 -2.40
N THR A 191 9.72 23.22 -2.49
CA THR A 191 8.67 23.04 -3.51
C THR A 191 7.63 24.15 -3.43
N THR A 192 7.15 24.45 -2.21
CA THR A 192 6.16 25.50 -2.00
C THR A 192 6.72 26.88 -2.35
N SER A 193 7.98 27.15 -2.02
CA SER A 193 8.65 28.40 -2.38
C SER A 193 8.80 28.54 -3.89
N ALA A 194 9.24 27.49 -4.58
CA ALA A 194 9.34 27.49 -6.04
C ALA A 194 7.97 27.68 -6.72
N LEU A 195 6.90 27.06 -6.19
CA LEU A 195 5.54 27.22 -6.70
C LEU A 195 5.01 28.66 -6.57
N ILE A 196 5.48 29.41 -5.58
CA ILE A 196 5.15 30.85 -5.45
C ILE A 196 5.76 31.66 -6.58
N ASP A 197 6.95 31.30 -7.04
CA ASP A 197 7.67 32.02 -8.11
C ASP A 197 7.15 31.62 -9.49
N ASP A 198 6.86 30.33 -9.71
CA ASP A 198 6.31 29.79 -10.96
C ASP A 198 5.27 28.71 -10.67
N GLU A 199 4.03 28.95 -11.09
CA GLU A 199 2.91 27.99 -10.91
C GLU A 199 3.07 26.70 -11.74
N ASN A 200 3.95 26.71 -12.74
CA ASN A 200 4.15 25.60 -13.70
C ASN A 200 5.39 24.73 -13.43
N ILE A 201 6.06 24.88 -12.29
CA ILE A 201 7.23 24.04 -11.94
C ILE A 201 6.91 22.54 -12.08
N VAL A 202 7.90 21.74 -12.38
CA VAL A 202 7.83 20.28 -12.25
C VAL A 202 8.03 19.93 -10.78
N ILE A 203 7.00 19.39 -10.13
CA ILE A 203 7.01 19.12 -8.68
C ILE A 203 8.13 18.14 -8.32
N GLU A 204 8.36 17.12 -9.15
CA GLU A 204 9.35 16.05 -8.95
C GLU A 204 10.80 16.57 -8.92
N ASP A 205 11.08 17.74 -9.46
CA ASP A 205 12.41 18.34 -9.41
C ASP A 205 12.77 18.79 -7.99
N TYR A 206 11.79 19.19 -7.20
CA TYR A 206 11.92 19.70 -5.85
C TYR A 206 11.52 18.68 -4.78
N LEU A 207 10.47 17.91 -5.02
CA LEU A 207 9.91 16.88 -4.14
C LEU A 207 10.20 15.51 -4.73
N LYS A 208 11.25 14.85 -4.26
CA LYS A 208 11.75 13.62 -4.88
C LYS A 208 10.83 12.42 -4.71
N ALA A 209 10.43 12.13 -3.49
CA ALA A 209 9.56 11.01 -3.14
C ALA A 209 9.03 11.15 -1.70
N PRO A 210 8.05 10.35 -1.27
CA PRO A 210 7.66 10.22 0.13
C PRO A 210 8.84 9.88 1.05
N ASP A 211 8.78 10.35 2.30
CA ASP A 211 9.79 10.14 3.34
C ASP A 211 9.09 9.72 4.64
N PHE A 212 9.50 8.60 5.26
CA PHE A 212 8.83 8.02 6.40
C PHE A 212 9.68 8.04 7.68
N SER A 213 9.01 8.10 8.82
CA SER A 213 9.66 8.05 10.14
C SER A 213 10.37 6.73 10.42
N SER A 214 9.93 5.63 9.83
CA SER A 214 10.56 4.30 9.92
C SER A 214 11.77 4.12 9.00
N GLY A 215 12.02 5.03 8.05
CA GLY A 215 13.05 4.86 7.03
C GLY A 215 12.62 3.88 5.95
N GLY A 216 13.48 2.89 5.64
CA GLY A 216 13.29 1.92 4.59
C GLY A 216 13.74 2.40 3.21
N GLN A 217 13.50 1.59 2.19
CA GLN A 217 13.86 1.85 0.79
C GLN A 217 12.61 1.96 -0.06
N LEU A 218 12.36 3.13 -0.65
CA LEU A 218 11.23 3.36 -1.56
C LEU A 218 11.66 2.96 -2.97
N ILE A 219 10.90 2.07 -3.60
CA ILE A 219 11.08 1.69 -5.01
C ILE A 219 10.45 2.78 -5.87
N TYR A 220 11.31 3.52 -6.56
CA TYR A 220 10.92 4.71 -7.31
C TYR A 220 10.56 4.35 -8.75
N SER A 221 9.28 4.46 -9.06
CA SER A 221 8.74 4.42 -10.43
C SER A 221 8.30 5.83 -10.82
N PRO A 222 8.95 6.48 -11.81
CA PRO A 222 8.62 7.85 -12.19
C PRO A 222 7.16 8.04 -12.61
N LYS A 223 6.57 7.02 -13.24
CA LYS A 223 5.17 7.04 -13.67
C LYS A 223 4.22 7.03 -12.47
N GLU A 224 4.41 6.10 -11.54
CA GLU A 224 3.55 5.95 -10.35
C GLU A 224 3.61 7.19 -9.46
N ILE A 225 4.80 7.72 -9.21
CA ILE A 225 4.98 8.93 -8.39
C ILE A 225 4.31 10.13 -9.05
N ARG A 226 4.47 10.31 -10.37
CA ARG A 226 3.81 11.40 -11.11
C ARG A 226 2.29 11.28 -11.06
N ASP A 227 1.74 10.08 -11.20
CA ASP A 227 0.29 9.86 -11.10
C ASP A 227 -0.23 10.22 -9.70
N ILE A 228 0.49 9.86 -8.64
CA ILE A 228 0.16 10.24 -7.26
C ILE A 228 0.23 11.77 -7.09
N TYR A 229 1.28 12.41 -7.58
CA TYR A 229 1.47 13.86 -7.43
C TYR A 229 0.41 14.67 -8.18
N ASN A 230 -0.07 14.17 -9.31
CA ASN A 230 -1.10 14.84 -10.10
C ASN A 230 -2.51 14.57 -9.56
N ASN A 231 -2.82 13.34 -9.17
CA ASN A 231 -4.19 12.89 -8.89
C ASN A 231 -4.47 12.67 -7.39
N GLY A 232 -3.45 12.59 -6.54
CA GLY A 232 -3.58 12.26 -5.12
C GLY A 232 -3.97 10.80 -4.86
N ARG A 233 -3.88 9.92 -5.87
CA ARG A 233 -4.17 8.48 -5.79
C ARG A 233 -3.12 7.68 -6.52
N GLY A 234 -2.85 6.49 -5.99
CA GLY A 234 -1.88 5.54 -6.53
C GLY A 234 -1.22 4.75 -5.42
N SER A 235 -0.24 3.96 -5.76
CA SER A 235 0.53 3.17 -4.78
C SER A 235 1.99 3.14 -5.18
N PHE A 236 2.85 2.98 -4.20
CA PHE A 236 4.28 2.72 -4.37
C PHE A 236 4.72 1.70 -3.33
N LYS A 237 5.84 1.03 -3.60
CA LYS A 237 6.37 -0.01 -2.72
C LYS A 237 7.50 0.53 -1.85
N VAL A 238 7.53 0.07 -0.59
CA VAL A 238 8.61 0.34 0.36
C VAL A 238 9.18 -0.98 0.84
N ARG A 239 10.51 -1.11 0.86
CA ARG A 239 11.25 -2.26 1.35
C ARG A 239 11.91 -1.98 2.69
N ALA A 240 12.11 -3.04 3.45
CA ALA A 240 13.00 -3.04 4.59
C ALA A 240 14.46 -2.82 4.17
N LYS A 241 15.22 -2.14 5.04
CA LYS A 241 16.67 -2.02 4.91
C LYS A 241 17.34 -3.05 5.79
N TYR A 242 18.33 -3.75 5.25
CA TYR A 242 19.05 -4.82 5.94
C TYR A 242 20.56 -4.76 5.70
N ASN A 243 21.29 -5.39 6.59
CA ASN A 243 22.71 -5.63 6.48
C ASN A 243 22.99 -7.14 6.59
N TYR A 244 23.97 -7.65 5.89
CA TYR A 244 24.42 -9.02 6.06
C TYR A 244 25.70 -9.06 6.90
N ASP A 245 25.63 -9.67 8.06
CA ASP A 245 26.77 -9.95 8.92
C ASP A 245 27.38 -11.32 8.53
N LYS A 246 28.53 -11.25 7.85
CA LYS A 246 29.24 -12.44 7.36
C LYS A 246 29.89 -13.24 8.49
N GLU A 247 30.29 -12.61 9.59
CA GLU A 247 30.96 -13.29 10.71
C GLU A 247 29.98 -14.17 11.47
N ASN A 248 28.80 -13.65 11.74
CA ASN A 248 27.72 -14.36 12.45
C ASN A 248 26.79 -15.11 11.51
N ASN A 249 26.95 -15.00 10.20
CA ASN A 249 26.09 -15.57 9.16
C ASN A 249 24.59 -15.27 9.40
N CYS A 250 24.28 -14.01 9.63
CA CYS A 250 22.92 -13.53 9.88
C CYS A 250 22.59 -12.29 9.06
N ILE A 251 21.30 -12.07 8.82
CA ILE A 251 20.75 -10.84 8.23
C ILE A 251 20.18 -10.00 9.35
N GLU A 252 20.60 -8.74 9.44
CA GLU A 252 20.10 -7.76 10.37
C GLU A 252 19.20 -6.78 9.64
N ILE A 253 17.91 -6.80 9.92
CA ILE A 253 16.92 -5.85 9.39
C ILE A 253 16.87 -4.67 10.36
N VAL A 254 17.20 -3.47 9.87
CA VAL A 254 17.35 -2.25 10.67
C VAL A 254 16.25 -1.22 10.45
N GLU A 255 15.56 -1.29 9.32
CA GLU A 255 14.41 -0.44 8.99
C GLU A 255 13.34 -1.29 8.29
N ILE A 256 12.06 -1.01 8.57
CA ILE A 256 10.92 -1.73 7.98
C ILE A 256 9.92 -0.75 7.34
N PRO A 257 9.07 -1.20 6.42
CA PRO A 257 8.00 -0.38 5.87
C PRO A 257 7.11 0.23 6.98
N TYR A 258 6.70 1.48 6.78
CA TYR A 258 5.83 2.21 7.72
C TYR A 258 4.48 1.52 7.97
N THR A 259 4.04 0.69 7.03
CA THR A 259 2.74 0.01 7.03
C THR A 259 2.68 -1.24 7.88
N THR A 260 3.81 -1.73 8.41
CA THR A 260 3.91 -3.01 9.13
C THR A 260 4.57 -2.88 10.50
N THR A 261 4.62 -3.98 11.25
CA THR A 261 5.29 -4.10 12.55
C THR A 261 6.26 -5.27 12.56
N VAL A 262 7.22 -5.23 13.48
CA VAL A 262 8.23 -6.30 13.66
C VAL A 262 7.56 -7.65 13.88
N GLU A 263 6.55 -7.69 14.75
CA GLU A 263 5.85 -8.93 15.11
C GLU A 263 5.06 -9.50 13.91
N ALA A 264 4.45 -8.65 13.08
CA ALA A 264 3.76 -9.11 11.88
C ALA A 264 4.73 -9.76 10.88
N ILE A 265 5.95 -9.23 10.77
CA ILE A 265 7.02 -9.82 9.95
C ILE A 265 7.46 -11.16 10.54
N ILE A 266 7.72 -11.22 11.84
CA ILE A 266 8.13 -12.44 12.55
C ILE A 266 7.08 -13.53 12.39
N ASP A 267 5.81 -13.22 12.68
CA ASP A 267 4.69 -14.16 12.58
C ASP A 267 4.64 -14.79 11.17
N GLN A 268 4.78 -13.98 10.13
CA GLN A 268 4.73 -14.46 8.76
C GLN A 268 5.96 -15.26 8.35
N ILE A 269 7.17 -14.88 8.79
CA ILE A 269 8.38 -15.69 8.57
C ILE A 269 8.24 -17.06 9.22
N ILE A 270 7.74 -17.11 10.47
CA ILE A 270 7.51 -18.38 11.19
C ILE A 270 6.49 -19.26 10.45
N GLU A 271 5.40 -18.68 9.93
CA GLU A 271 4.42 -19.43 9.13
C GLU A 271 5.06 -20.03 7.86
N LEU A 272 5.90 -19.26 7.17
CA LEU A 272 6.61 -19.72 5.98
C LEU A 272 7.62 -20.85 6.28
N ILE A 273 8.30 -20.79 7.43
CA ILE A 273 9.20 -21.84 7.91
C ILE A 273 8.40 -23.10 8.25
N LYS A 274 7.31 -22.97 9.03
CA LYS A 274 6.44 -24.12 9.38
C LYS A 274 5.80 -24.76 8.14
N GLY A 275 5.42 -23.94 7.15
CA GLY A 275 4.88 -24.40 5.87
C GLY A 275 5.92 -24.97 4.90
N GLY A 276 7.22 -25.03 5.30
CA GLY A 276 8.30 -25.56 4.48
C GLY A 276 8.69 -24.71 3.27
N LYS A 277 8.15 -23.51 3.14
CA LYS A 277 8.44 -22.57 2.04
C LYS A 277 9.79 -21.88 2.19
N ILE A 278 10.27 -21.72 3.43
CA ILE A 278 11.58 -21.18 3.77
C ILE A 278 12.27 -22.18 4.67
N ARG A 279 13.45 -22.64 4.24
CA ARG A 279 14.28 -23.60 4.97
C ARG A 279 15.65 -23.04 5.32
N GLU A 280 15.96 -21.87 4.79
CA GLU A 280 17.25 -21.19 4.86
C GLU A 280 17.48 -20.51 6.20
N ILE A 281 16.42 -20.22 6.97
CA ILE A 281 16.47 -19.55 8.27
C ILE A 281 16.47 -20.61 9.38
N THR A 282 17.36 -20.44 10.36
CA THR A 282 17.45 -21.32 11.55
C THR A 282 16.78 -20.71 12.76
N ASP A 283 16.88 -19.39 12.93
CA ASP A 283 16.29 -18.68 14.06
C ASP A 283 15.92 -17.24 13.65
N VAL A 284 14.95 -16.64 14.38
CA VAL A 284 14.47 -15.27 14.19
C VAL A 284 14.43 -14.59 15.54
N ARG A 285 15.24 -13.55 15.72
CA ARG A 285 15.41 -12.85 17.00
C ARG A 285 15.07 -11.37 16.87
N ASP A 286 14.21 -10.86 17.74
CA ASP A 286 14.00 -9.44 17.92
C ASP A 286 15.03 -8.89 18.93
N GLU A 287 16.02 -8.16 18.43
CA GLU A 287 17.09 -7.51 19.21
C GLU A 287 16.88 -5.99 19.30
N THR A 288 15.67 -5.52 19.05
CA THR A 288 15.30 -4.11 19.12
C THR A 288 15.54 -3.54 20.50
N ASP A 289 16.32 -2.46 20.58
CA ASP A 289 16.72 -1.81 21.82
C ASP A 289 16.58 -0.27 21.74
N LEU A 290 17.25 0.45 22.64
CA LEU A 290 17.27 1.92 22.68
C LEU A 290 17.98 2.55 21.46
N ASN A 291 18.84 1.81 20.77
CA ASN A 291 19.55 2.29 19.58
C ASN A 291 18.69 2.22 18.32
N GLY A 292 17.66 1.39 18.31
CA GLY A 292 16.71 1.28 17.22
C GLY A 292 16.18 -0.12 16.98
N LEU A 293 15.48 -0.28 15.85
CA LEU A 293 14.96 -1.55 15.39
C LEU A 293 16.12 -2.42 14.93
N LYS A 294 16.13 -3.68 15.39
CA LYS A 294 17.04 -4.72 14.91
C LYS A 294 16.34 -6.09 14.98
N LEU A 295 15.97 -6.61 13.83
CA LEU A 295 15.44 -7.96 13.67
C LEU A 295 16.51 -8.81 13.00
N THR A 296 17.00 -9.85 13.69
CA THR A 296 18.08 -10.71 13.25
C THR A 296 17.55 -12.06 12.77
N LEU A 297 17.95 -12.46 11.56
CA LEU A 297 17.63 -13.73 10.93
C LEU A 297 18.92 -14.56 10.85
N ASP A 298 19.02 -15.62 11.63
CA ASP A 298 20.17 -16.54 11.59
C ASP A 298 20.01 -17.50 10.41
N LEU A 299 21.07 -17.64 9.59
CA LEU A 299 21.02 -18.37 8.35
C LEU A 299 21.66 -19.76 8.47
N ARG A 300 21.20 -20.69 7.64
CA ARG A 300 21.91 -21.95 7.42
C ARG A 300 23.19 -21.71 6.64
N LYS A 301 24.18 -22.60 6.82
CA LYS A 301 25.42 -22.58 6.04
C LYS A 301 25.10 -22.64 4.53
N ASN A 302 25.83 -21.88 3.73
CA ASN A 302 25.70 -21.80 2.27
C ASN A 302 24.37 -21.19 1.78
N THR A 303 23.67 -20.41 2.60
CA THR A 303 22.52 -19.60 2.16
C THR A 303 23.03 -18.34 1.48
N ASP A 304 22.49 -18.03 0.30
CA ASP A 304 22.69 -16.76 -0.36
C ASP A 304 21.74 -15.72 0.26
N PRO A 305 22.26 -14.65 0.92
CA PRO A 305 21.42 -13.68 1.62
C PRO A 305 20.56 -12.85 0.67
N ASP A 306 21.03 -12.54 -0.54
CA ASP A 306 20.29 -11.68 -1.48
C ASP A 306 19.12 -12.45 -2.10
N ILE A 307 19.32 -13.72 -2.45
CA ILE A 307 18.24 -14.60 -2.92
C ILE A 307 17.18 -14.77 -1.83
N LEU A 308 17.61 -15.03 -0.59
CA LEU A 308 16.68 -15.16 0.54
C LEU A 308 15.89 -13.87 0.79
N MET A 309 16.57 -12.71 0.80
CA MET A 309 15.88 -11.43 1.02
C MET A 309 14.88 -11.13 -0.09
N ASN A 310 15.21 -11.41 -1.35
CA ASN A 310 14.27 -11.28 -2.45
C ASN A 310 13.04 -12.20 -2.30
N LYS A 311 13.23 -13.40 -1.77
CA LYS A 311 12.13 -14.32 -1.42
C LYS A 311 11.26 -13.77 -0.29
N LEU A 312 11.89 -13.24 0.76
CA LEU A 312 11.21 -12.61 1.89
C LEU A 312 10.44 -11.35 1.47
N PHE A 313 10.99 -10.50 0.62
CA PHE A 313 10.30 -9.32 0.09
C PHE A 313 9.00 -9.65 -0.67
N LYS A 314 8.92 -10.83 -1.28
CA LYS A 314 7.69 -11.28 -1.97
C LYS A 314 6.67 -11.92 -1.06
N LEU A 315 7.14 -12.61 -0.02
CA LEU A 315 6.29 -13.48 0.80
C LEU A 315 5.94 -12.87 2.14
N THR A 316 6.52 -11.73 2.51
CA THR A 316 6.35 -11.09 3.83
C THR A 316 6.18 -9.58 3.69
N PRO A 317 5.70 -8.88 4.75
CA PRO A 317 5.60 -7.43 4.78
C PRO A 317 6.96 -6.69 4.86
N LEU A 318 8.10 -7.38 4.70
CA LEU A 318 9.40 -6.72 4.49
C LEU A 318 9.44 -5.87 3.22
N GLN A 319 8.55 -6.14 2.26
CA GLN A 319 8.17 -5.21 1.21
C GLN A 319 6.66 -5.07 1.22
N ASP A 320 6.17 -3.83 1.31
CA ASP A 320 4.75 -3.56 1.33
C ASP A 320 4.39 -2.34 0.46
N SER A 321 3.13 -2.23 0.09
CA SER A 321 2.61 -1.16 -0.75
C SER A 321 1.93 -0.09 0.09
N PHE A 322 2.34 1.16 -0.07
CA PHE A 322 1.63 2.30 0.49
C PHE A 322 0.61 2.81 -0.53
N ASN A 323 -0.67 2.69 -0.20
CA ASN A 323 -1.77 3.13 -1.06
C ASN A 323 -2.16 4.57 -0.73
N CYS A 324 -1.83 5.51 -1.62
CA CYS A 324 -2.15 6.92 -1.48
C CYS A 324 -3.62 7.22 -1.80
N ASN A 325 -4.23 8.05 -0.95
CA ASN A 325 -5.53 8.67 -1.19
C ASN A 325 -5.55 10.02 -0.47
N PHE A 326 -5.12 11.09 -1.14
CA PHE A 326 -4.96 12.42 -0.56
C PHE A 326 -6.31 13.15 -0.47
N ASN A 327 -7.19 12.59 0.35
CA ASN A 327 -8.50 13.14 0.63
C ASN A 327 -8.42 14.11 1.82
N ILE A 328 -8.71 15.38 1.58
CA ILE A 328 -8.55 16.48 2.54
C ILE A 328 -9.84 17.30 2.57
N LEU A 329 -10.21 17.81 3.72
CA LEU A 329 -11.33 18.75 3.85
C LEU A 329 -10.89 20.16 3.45
N ILE A 330 -11.60 20.74 2.50
CA ILE A 330 -11.49 22.15 2.13
C ILE A 330 -12.86 22.78 2.34
N ASN A 331 -12.95 23.73 3.27
CA ASN A 331 -14.20 24.36 3.66
C ASN A 331 -15.32 23.34 3.99
N GLY A 332 -14.96 22.32 4.78
CA GLY A 332 -15.86 21.25 5.21
C GLY A 332 -16.25 20.23 4.12
N ARG A 333 -15.65 20.28 2.92
CA ARG A 333 -15.93 19.36 1.82
C ARG A 333 -14.73 18.46 1.53
N PRO A 334 -14.88 17.13 1.53
CA PRO A 334 -13.79 16.22 1.21
C PRO A 334 -13.44 16.29 -0.28
N ARG A 335 -12.16 16.44 -0.58
CA ARG A 335 -11.62 16.47 -1.95
C ARG A 335 -10.34 15.64 -2.03
N VAL A 336 -10.24 14.79 -3.04
CA VAL A 336 -9.00 14.12 -3.40
C VAL A 336 -8.22 15.02 -4.34
N MET A 337 -6.99 15.35 -3.98
CA MET A 337 -6.21 16.37 -4.69
C MET A 337 -4.75 15.94 -4.84
N GLY A 338 -4.13 16.30 -5.96
CA GLY A 338 -2.69 16.16 -6.16
C GLY A 338 -1.89 17.22 -5.37
N ILE A 339 -0.58 17.00 -5.29
CA ILE A 339 0.35 17.83 -4.48
C ILE A 339 0.25 19.31 -4.83
N ARG A 340 0.26 19.67 -6.12
CA ARG A 340 0.16 21.07 -6.57
C ARG A 340 -1.12 21.74 -6.05
N THR A 341 -2.24 21.06 -6.15
CA THR A 341 -3.53 21.59 -5.69
C THR A 341 -3.54 21.76 -4.18
N ILE A 342 -3.00 20.80 -3.43
CA ILE A 342 -2.89 20.89 -1.96
C ILE A 342 -2.01 22.09 -1.55
N LEU A 343 -0.86 22.28 -2.22
CA LEU A 343 0.03 23.40 -1.92
C LEU A 343 -0.63 24.75 -2.25
N ASN A 344 -1.39 24.85 -3.35
CA ASN A 344 -2.12 26.08 -3.70
C ASN A 344 -3.26 26.39 -2.73
N GLU A 345 -4.02 25.37 -2.28
CA GLU A 345 -5.04 25.55 -1.23
C GLU A 345 -4.40 26.01 0.10
N TRP A 346 -3.27 25.38 0.47
CA TRP A 346 -2.52 25.82 1.65
C TRP A 346 -1.98 27.24 1.50
N LEU A 347 -1.44 27.61 0.34
CA LEU A 347 -0.98 28.98 0.06
C LEU A 347 -2.11 30.00 0.20
N SER A 348 -3.29 29.69 -0.32
CA SER A 348 -4.48 30.55 -0.19
C SER A 348 -4.86 30.74 1.28
N PHE A 349 -4.91 29.65 2.04
CA PHE A 349 -5.14 29.69 3.48
C PHE A 349 -4.07 30.51 4.22
N ARG A 350 -2.79 30.32 3.90
CA ARG A 350 -1.70 31.03 4.57
C ARG A 350 -1.70 32.54 4.23
N VAL A 351 -1.99 32.91 3.00
CA VAL A 351 -2.15 34.30 2.59
C VAL A 351 -3.24 34.97 3.43
N GLU A 352 -4.38 34.31 3.62
CA GLU A 352 -5.47 34.82 4.46
C GLU A 352 -5.02 35.00 5.92
N CYS A 353 -4.32 34.02 6.50
CA CYS A 353 -3.77 34.14 7.85
C CYS A 353 -2.86 35.37 8.00
N ILE A 354 -1.96 35.59 7.05
CA ILE A 354 -1.04 36.76 7.10
C ILE A 354 -1.79 38.06 6.92
N LYS A 355 -2.76 38.15 6.00
CA LYS A 355 -3.57 39.33 5.83
C LYS A 355 -4.35 39.70 7.11
N ARG A 356 -4.92 38.70 7.78
CA ARG A 356 -5.63 38.90 9.07
C ARG A 356 -4.66 39.33 10.16
N GLN A 357 -3.46 38.74 10.24
CA GLN A 357 -2.40 39.20 11.13
C GLN A 357 -2.04 40.68 10.89
N ILE A 358 -1.83 41.07 9.63
CA ILE A 358 -1.47 42.44 9.26
C ILE A 358 -2.58 43.40 9.64
N LEU A 359 -3.84 43.06 9.38
CA LEU A 359 -4.99 43.88 9.80
C LEU A 359 -5.04 44.09 11.32
N TYR A 360 -4.80 43.00 12.07
CA TYR A 360 -4.72 43.10 13.54
C TYR A 360 -3.60 44.05 13.97
N ASP A 361 -2.40 43.91 13.39
CA ASP A 361 -1.25 44.75 13.71
C ASP A 361 -1.49 46.22 13.29
N ILE A 362 -2.14 46.48 12.13
CA ILE A 362 -2.57 47.83 11.72
C ILE A 362 -3.53 48.40 12.73
N GLN A 363 -4.58 47.67 13.13
CA GLN A 363 -5.56 48.16 14.10
C GLN A 363 -4.90 48.52 15.44
N LYS A 364 -4.08 47.62 16.00
CA LYS A 364 -3.36 47.86 17.26
C LYS A 364 -2.42 49.05 17.20
N LYS A 365 -1.70 49.22 16.08
CA LYS A 365 -0.81 50.35 15.87
C LYS A 365 -1.61 51.66 15.65
N SER A 366 -2.74 51.58 14.94
CA SER A 366 -3.63 52.72 14.71
C SER A 366 -4.28 53.17 16.01
N ASP A 367 -4.76 52.27 16.85
CA ASP A 367 -5.29 52.60 18.19
C ASP A 367 -4.23 53.32 19.05
N LYS A 368 -3.00 52.78 19.06
CA LYS A 368 -1.88 53.41 19.76
C LYS A 368 -1.55 54.78 19.21
N LEU A 369 -1.48 54.93 17.86
CA LEU A 369 -1.22 56.21 17.21
C LEU A 369 -2.33 57.24 17.55
N HIS A 370 -3.60 56.82 17.56
CA HIS A 370 -4.73 57.63 17.91
C HIS A 370 -4.60 58.22 19.31
N LEU A 371 -4.24 57.40 20.31
CA LEU A 371 -3.99 57.87 21.69
C LEU A 371 -2.84 58.86 21.77
N LEU A 372 -1.73 58.58 21.05
CA LEU A 372 -0.56 59.47 21.03
C LEU A 372 -0.83 60.79 20.32
N MET A 373 -1.72 60.84 19.34
CA MET A 373 -2.15 62.09 18.71
C MET A 373 -2.95 62.98 19.66
N GLY A 374 -3.81 62.39 20.51
CA GLY A 374 -4.47 63.13 21.62
C GLY A 374 -3.43 63.68 22.61
N LEU A 375 -2.43 62.87 23.00
CA LEU A 375 -1.36 63.29 23.89
C LEU A 375 -0.51 64.44 23.27
N LYS A 376 -0.29 64.44 21.96
CA LYS A 376 0.42 65.52 21.23
C LYS A 376 -0.32 66.85 21.35
N LYS A 377 -1.65 66.87 21.32
CA LYS A 377 -2.45 68.09 21.49
C LYS A 377 -2.24 68.68 22.89
N ILE A 378 -2.15 67.85 23.92
CA ILE A 378 -1.91 68.32 25.33
C ILE A 378 -0.48 68.82 25.53
N LEU A 379 0.52 68.29 24.80
CA LEU A 379 1.89 68.79 24.87
C LEU A 379 1.98 70.30 24.62
N LEU A 380 1.05 70.86 23.80
CA LEU A 380 1.01 72.25 23.52
C LEU A 380 0.62 73.15 24.74
N ASP A 381 -0.15 72.58 25.70
CA ASP A 381 -0.56 73.25 26.91
C ASP A 381 -0.86 72.28 28.05
N ILE A 382 0.20 71.76 28.71
CA ILE A 382 0.10 70.80 29.80
C ILE A 382 -0.55 71.45 31.03
N ASP A 383 -0.26 72.76 31.30
CA ASP A 383 -0.80 73.45 32.45
C ASP A 383 -2.30 73.55 32.35
N LYS A 384 -2.85 73.84 31.16
CA LYS A 384 -4.27 73.83 30.87
C LYS A 384 -4.93 72.50 31.16
N ALA A 385 -4.29 71.38 30.81
CA ALA A 385 -4.81 70.03 31.12
C ALA A 385 -4.91 69.78 32.61
N ILE A 386 -3.87 70.12 33.39
CA ILE A 386 -3.83 70.02 34.84
C ILE A 386 -4.90 70.99 35.46
N GLU A 387 -5.05 72.17 34.89
CA GLU A 387 -6.03 73.17 35.37
C GLU A 387 -7.47 72.68 35.15
N ILE A 388 -7.79 72.11 34.01
CA ILE A 388 -9.11 71.54 33.72
C ILE A 388 -9.41 70.41 34.69
N ILE A 389 -8.47 69.46 34.92
CA ILE A 389 -8.68 68.34 35.85
C ILE A 389 -8.89 68.83 37.29
N ARG A 390 -8.08 69.81 37.76
CA ARG A 390 -8.18 70.37 39.12
C ARG A 390 -9.42 71.22 39.38
N LYS A 391 -9.92 71.95 38.36
CA LYS A 391 -11.12 72.82 38.46
C LYS A 391 -12.41 71.99 38.27
N THR A 392 -12.38 70.81 37.83
CA THR A 392 -13.57 69.97 37.66
C THR A 392 -14.03 69.42 38.98
N GLU A 393 -15.25 69.83 39.39
CA GLU A 393 -15.81 69.44 40.70
C GLU A 393 -16.29 67.96 40.75
N GLN A 394 -16.77 67.46 39.64
CA GLN A 394 -17.30 66.08 39.55
C GLN A 394 -16.40 65.19 38.68
N GLU A 395 -16.02 64.03 39.17
CA GLU A 395 -15.16 63.08 38.47
C GLU A 395 -15.68 62.69 37.09
N ALA A 396 -17.00 62.48 36.95
CA ALA A 396 -17.65 62.17 35.68
C ALA A 396 -17.52 63.27 34.59
N MET A 397 -17.22 64.52 34.99
CA MET A 397 -17.07 65.62 34.07
C MET A 397 -15.63 65.91 33.63
N VAL A 398 -14.64 65.18 34.18
CA VAL A 398 -13.21 65.33 33.82
C VAL A 398 -13.00 65.06 32.33
N VAL A 399 -13.51 63.91 31.86
CA VAL A 399 -13.37 63.47 30.45
C VAL A 399 -14.10 64.45 29.50
N PRO A 400 -15.38 64.79 29.71
CA PRO A 400 -16.05 65.79 28.84
C PRO A 400 -15.34 67.16 28.83
N ASN A 401 -14.79 67.62 29.94
CA ASN A 401 -14.06 68.88 30.00
C ASN A 401 -12.72 68.83 29.25
N LEU A 402 -12.00 67.71 29.30
CA LEU A 402 -10.77 67.47 28.52
C LEU A 402 -11.09 67.41 27.04
N MET A 403 -12.20 66.78 26.65
CA MET A 403 -12.64 66.68 25.25
C MET A 403 -12.89 68.09 24.69
N SER A 404 -13.66 68.92 25.40
CA SER A 404 -13.97 70.31 24.94
C SER A 404 -12.72 71.17 24.98
N GLY A 405 -11.85 71.01 25.99
CA GLY A 405 -10.68 71.91 26.15
C GLY A 405 -9.60 71.73 25.12
N PHE A 406 -9.45 70.44 24.56
CA PHE A 406 -8.40 70.06 23.61
C PHE A 406 -8.92 69.59 22.29
N GLU A 407 -10.25 69.63 22.05
CA GLU A 407 -10.87 69.06 20.83
C GLU A 407 -10.40 67.60 20.55
N ILE A 408 -10.47 66.79 21.59
CA ILE A 408 -10.11 65.36 21.54
C ILE A 408 -11.36 64.49 21.75
N ASP A 409 -11.33 63.27 21.30
CA ASP A 409 -12.43 62.33 21.54
C ASP A 409 -12.37 61.70 22.93
N GLN A 410 -13.42 60.96 23.27
CA GLN A 410 -13.55 60.30 24.57
C GLN A 410 -12.40 59.35 24.88
N ILE A 411 -11.99 58.48 23.91
CA ILE A 411 -10.93 57.48 24.10
C ILE A 411 -9.58 58.17 24.38
N GLN A 412 -9.30 59.23 23.71
CA GLN A 412 -8.12 60.08 23.94
C GLN A 412 -8.17 60.77 25.31
N ALA A 413 -9.32 61.30 25.68
CA ALA A 413 -9.52 62.02 26.96
C ALA A 413 -9.43 61.04 28.14
N ASP A 414 -10.03 59.83 28.07
CA ASP A 414 -9.93 58.78 29.07
C ASP A 414 -8.46 58.38 29.27
N TYR A 415 -7.72 58.11 28.14
CA TYR A 415 -6.30 57.76 28.22
C TYR A 415 -5.47 58.84 28.92
N ILE A 416 -5.77 60.08 28.68
CA ILE A 416 -5.06 61.24 29.28
C ILE A 416 -5.40 61.38 30.77
N ALA A 417 -6.66 61.19 31.13
CA ALA A 417 -7.10 61.26 32.53
C ALA A 417 -6.45 60.18 33.40
N GLU A 418 -6.16 59.04 32.83
CA GLU A 418 -5.51 57.90 33.51
C GLU A 418 -3.96 57.97 33.56
N ILE A 419 -3.35 58.99 32.90
CA ILE A 419 -1.89 59.15 32.91
C ILE A 419 -1.41 59.44 34.33
N LYS A 420 -0.46 58.66 34.83
CA LYS A 420 0.18 58.90 36.11
C LYS A 420 0.88 60.24 36.10
N LEU A 421 0.69 61.07 37.16
CA LEU A 421 1.28 62.41 37.28
C LEU A 421 2.78 62.46 36.92
N ARG A 422 3.57 61.42 37.30
CA ARG A 422 4.99 61.34 37.00
C ARG A 422 5.27 61.26 35.48
N ASN A 423 4.30 60.85 34.68
CA ASN A 423 4.40 60.70 33.24
C ASN A 423 3.91 61.95 32.46
N LEU A 424 3.47 62.98 33.16
CA LEU A 424 3.12 64.28 32.57
C LEU A 424 4.31 65.21 32.38
N ASN A 425 5.55 64.72 32.64
CA ASN A 425 6.75 65.50 32.37
C ASN A 425 7.01 65.61 30.86
N LYS A 426 7.61 66.74 30.48
CA LYS A 426 7.87 67.10 29.09
C LYS A 426 8.69 66.04 28.34
N GLU A 427 9.69 65.43 28.98
CA GLU A 427 10.56 64.41 28.37
C GLU A 427 9.75 63.17 28.03
N TYR A 428 8.94 62.61 28.94
CA TYR A 428 8.11 61.46 28.68
C TYR A 428 7.14 61.67 27.52
N ILE A 429 6.47 62.82 27.50
CA ILE A 429 5.50 63.13 26.42
C ILE A 429 6.21 63.31 25.09
N LEU A 430 7.36 64.02 25.04
CA LEU A 430 8.16 64.17 23.80
C LEU A 430 8.63 62.82 23.25
N ASN A 431 9.10 61.94 24.11
CA ASN A 431 9.48 60.58 23.71
C ASN A 431 8.29 59.80 23.16
N ARG A 432 7.12 59.87 23.78
CA ARG A 432 5.91 59.22 23.30
C ARG A 432 5.37 59.81 21.99
N VAL A 433 5.41 61.13 21.87
CA VAL A 433 5.02 61.81 20.62
C VAL A 433 6.01 61.51 19.48
N GLY A 434 7.32 61.37 19.80
CA GLY A 434 8.33 60.95 18.80
C GLY A 434 8.06 59.57 18.19
N GLU A 435 7.29 58.70 18.88
CA GLU A 435 6.88 57.40 18.36
C GLU A 435 5.83 57.54 17.23
N THR A 436 5.14 58.69 17.11
CA THR A 436 4.02 58.86 16.12
C THR A 436 4.50 58.76 14.66
N ASP A 437 5.65 59.35 14.35
CA ASP A 437 6.17 59.30 12.98
C ASP A 437 6.61 57.89 12.57
N SER A 438 7.21 57.14 13.51
CA SER A 438 7.57 55.77 13.26
C SER A 438 6.33 54.87 13.11
N LEU A 439 5.33 55.00 13.97
CA LEU A 439 4.06 54.30 13.85
C LEU A 439 3.31 54.62 12.54
N THR A 440 3.31 55.87 12.13
CA THR A 440 2.69 56.28 10.86
C THR A 440 3.35 55.60 9.66
N LYS A 441 4.69 55.55 9.63
CA LYS A 441 5.45 54.81 8.61
C LYS A 441 5.18 53.31 8.63
N GLU A 442 5.24 52.70 9.82
CA GLU A 442 4.96 51.28 9.98
C GLU A 442 3.55 50.89 9.54
N ILE A 443 2.52 51.71 9.87
CA ILE A 443 1.15 51.52 9.41
C ILE A 443 1.05 51.64 7.89
N ALA A 444 1.75 52.59 7.29
CA ALA A 444 1.77 52.74 5.84
C ALA A 444 2.43 51.56 5.15
N GLU A 445 3.54 51.05 5.68
CA GLU A 445 4.22 49.86 5.19
C GLU A 445 3.33 48.63 5.30
N LEU A 446 2.67 48.42 6.44
CA LEU A 446 1.73 47.30 6.63
C LEU A 446 0.54 47.36 5.67
N LYS A 447 -0.03 48.57 5.44
CA LYS A 447 -1.12 48.77 4.46
C LYS A 447 -0.65 48.47 3.04
N ASP A 448 0.55 48.84 2.68
CA ASP A 448 1.15 48.53 1.37
C ASP A 448 1.40 47.02 1.20
N ILE A 449 1.84 46.32 2.26
CA ILE A 449 1.96 44.87 2.24
C ILE A 449 0.59 44.19 2.11
N TYR A 450 -0.40 44.66 2.88
CA TYR A 450 -1.78 44.12 2.85
C TYR A 450 -2.42 44.17 1.48
N GLY A 451 -2.22 45.32 0.76
CA GLY A 451 -2.75 45.52 -0.59
C GLY A 451 -1.99 44.81 -1.71
N ASN A 452 -0.88 44.15 -1.42
CA ASN A 452 -0.02 43.54 -2.43
C ASN A 452 0.29 42.06 -2.15
N ASP A 453 -0.45 41.18 -2.82
CA ASP A 453 -0.29 39.73 -2.67
C ASP A 453 1.14 39.21 -2.95
N LYS A 454 1.88 39.88 -3.85
CA LYS A 454 3.29 39.49 -4.11
C LYS A 454 4.15 39.76 -2.88
N LYS A 455 3.88 40.84 -2.12
CA LYS A 455 4.63 41.11 -0.88
C LYS A 455 4.27 40.12 0.20
N VAL A 456 3.00 39.73 0.33
CA VAL A 456 2.53 38.68 1.26
C VAL A 456 3.18 37.35 0.92
N LYS A 457 3.21 36.94 -0.35
CA LYS A 457 3.84 35.70 -0.81
C LYS A 457 5.35 35.70 -0.52
N ARG A 458 6.06 36.81 -0.61
CA ARG A 458 7.47 36.94 -0.21
C ARG A 458 7.70 36.71 1.28
N ILE A 459 6.75 37.16 2.13
CA ILE A 459 6.81 36.86 3.58
C ILE A 459 6.70 35.36 3.80
N ILE A 460 5.79 34.67 3.09
CA ILE A 460 5.65 33.23 3.16
C ILE A 460 6.95 32.52 2.74
N GLN A 461 7.56 32.92 1.62
CA GLN A 461 8.82 32.35 1.16
C GLN A 461 9.95 32.49 2.21
N LYS A 462 10.04 33.66 2.84
CA LYS A 462 11.01 33.90 3.92
C LYS A 462 10.75 32.95 5.11
N GLN A 463 9.49 32.82 5.54
CA GLN A 463 9.10 31.91 6.62
C GLN A 463 9.46 30.47 6.27
N LEU A 464 9.13 30.00 5.07
CA LEU A 464 9.45 28.63 4.61
C LEU A 464 10.97 28.38 4.61
N SER A 465 11.77 29.37 4.15
CA SER A 465 13.24 29.26 4.18
C SER A 465 13.80 29.16 5.61
N GLU A 466 13.26 29.96 6.54
CA GLU A 466 13.66 29.94 7.95
C GLU A 466 13.29 28.59 8.61
N ILE A 467 12.11 28.06 8.33
CA ILE A 467 11.63 26.77 8.83
C ILE A 467 12.49 25.62 8.30
N ALA A 468 12.77 25.62 6.99
CA ALA A 468 13.65 24.62 6.37
C ALA A 468 15.03 24.61 7.03
N LYS A 469 15.63 25.78 7.32
CA LYS A 469 16.93 25.89 8.00
C LYS A 469 16.88 25.46 9.48
N LYS A 470 15.78 25.77 10.20
CA LYS A 470 15.68 25.53 11.64
C LYS A 470 15.27 24.09 11.96
N PHE A 471 14.40 23.50 11.16
CA PHE A 471 13.77 22.21 11.44
C PHE A 471 14.00 21.14 10.36
N GLY A 472 14.61 21.49 9.22
CA GLY A 472 14.96 20.55 8.17
C GLY A 472 15.85 19.44 8.68
N LYS A 473 15.63 18.23 8.20
CA LYS A 473 16.41 17.04 8.50
C LYS A 473 16.74 16.30 7.20
N PRO A 474 17.87 15.58 7.14
CA PRO A 474 18.14 14.69 6.03
C PRO A 474 16.98 13.69 5.84
N ARG A 475 16.75 13.28 4.60
CA ARG A 475 15.80 12.23 4.25
C ARG A 475 16.14 10.92 4.98
N ARG A 476 15.13 10.24 5.49
CA ARG A 476 15.27 8.94 6.16
C ARG A 476 15.06 7.78 5.20
N THR A 477 14.02 7.86 4.36
CA THR A 477 13.72 6.82 3.38
C THR A 477 14.65 6.95 2.18
N GLU A 478 15.40 5.90 1.90
CA GLU A 478 16.27 5.80 0.74
C GLU A 478 15.45 5.61 -0.54
N ILE A 479 15.89 6.20 -1.64
CA ILE A 479 15.21 6.04 -2.94
C ILE A 479 16.04 5.09 -3.79
N ILE A 480 15.44 3.98 -4.24
CA ILE A 480 16.05 3.01 -5.15
C ILE A 480 15.25 2.98 -6.46
N SER A 481 15.94 2.87 -7.61
CA SER A 481 15.27 2.74 -8.90
C SER A 481 14.57 1.38 -9.02
N ASP A 482 13.40 1.34 -9.66
CA ASP A 482 12.71 0.10 -10.00
C ASP A 482 13.54 -0.80 -10.94
N GLU A 483 14.41 -0.21 -11.78
CA GLU A 483 15.36 -0.93 -12.63
C GLU A 483 16.44 -1.68 -11.84
N GLN A 484 16.76 -1.22 -10.62
CA GLN A 484 17.71 -1.89 -9.72
C GLN A 484 17.09 -3.06 -8.95
N VAL A 485 15.78 -3.18 -9.02
CA VAL A 485 15.04 -4.26 -8.39
C VAL A 485 14.87 -5.39 -9.40
N GLU A 486 15.73 -6.40 -9.34
CA GLU A 486 15.56 -7.62 -10.14
C GLU A 486 14.15 -8.18 -9.94
N GLU A 487 13.36 -8.24 -11.01
CA GLU A 487 12.11 -8.99 -11.04
C GLU A 487 12.41 -10.50 -10.99
N ILE A 488 12.80 -10.98 -9.83
CA ILE A 488 12.89 -12.41 -9.62
C ILE A 488 11.47 -12.96 -9.59
N THR A 489 11.08 -13.69 -10.64
CA THR A 489 9.78 -14.34 -10.72
C THR A 489 9.64 -15.39 -9.61
N THR A 490 8.43 -15.70 -9.16
CA THR A 490 8.17 -16.75 -8.15
C THR A 490 8.77 -18.10 -8.56
N GLU A 491 9.00 -18.31 -9.83
CA GLU A 491 9.61 -19.53 -10.40
C GLU A 491 11.10 -19.71 -10.00
N HIS A 492 11.82 -18.62 -9.70
CA HIS A 492 13.22 -18.72 -9.23
C HIS A 492 13.34 -19.28 -7.82
N PHE A 493 12.27 -19.22 -7.01
CA PHE A 493 12.27 -19.72 -5.63
C PHE A 493 11.75 -21.15 -5.48
N ILE A 494 11.30 -21.77 -6.59
CA ILE A 494 10.80 -23.13 -6.59
C ILE A 494 12.00 -24.05 -6.72
N GLU A 495 12.15 -24.94 -5.74
CA GLU A 495 13.17 -25.98 -5.78
C GLU A 495 12.90 -26.89 -6.95
N ASP A 496 13.90 -27.10 -7.82
CA ASP A 496 13.81 -28.02 -8.93
C ASP A 496 14.45 -29.35 -8.58
N TYR A 497 13.70 -30.42 -8.71
CA TYR A 497 14.12 -31.77 -8.42
C TYR A 497 13.41 -32.77 -9.32
N ASN A 498 14.06 -33.91 -9.61
CA ASN A 498 13.50 -34.95 -10.44
C ASN A 498 12.46 -35.76 -9.66
N LEU A 499 11.39 -36.09 -10.33
CA LEU A 499 10.23 -36.79 -9.78
C LEU A 499 9.56 -37.68 -10.83
N LYS A 500 8.73 -38.63 -10.37
CA LYS A 500 7.80 -39.37 -11.21
C LYS A 500 6.36 -38.98 -10.90
N ILE A 501 5.56 -38.89 -11.97
CA ILE A 501 4.11 -38.67 -11.89
C ILE A 501 3.44 -39.98 -12.35
N PHE A 502 2.48 -40.43 -11.56
CA PHE A 502 1.67 -41.61 -11.86
C PHE A 502 0.21 -41.18 -11.97
N LEU A 503 -0.41 -41.57 -13.08
CA LEU A 503 -1.85 -41.41 -13.31
C LEU A 503 -2.54 -42.76 -13.08
N THR A 504 -3.63 -42.76 -12.33
CA THR A 504 -4.43 -44.00 -12.13
C THR A 504 -5.73 -43.93 -12.92
N GLU A 505 -6.33 -45.12 -13.18
CA GLU A 505 -7.59 -45.26 -13.91
C GLU A 505 -8.76 -44.54 -13.23
N HIS A 506 -8.75 -44.45 -11.91
CA HIS A 506 -9.75 -43.71 -11.12
C HIS A 506 -9.45 -42.21 -10.96
N ASN A 507 -8.57 -41.65 -11.81
CA ASN A 507 -8.22 -40.21 -11.82
C ASN A 507 -7.47 -39.73 -10.56
N TYR A 508 -6.64 -40.54 -9.96
CA TYR A 508 -5.67 -40.10 -8.97
C TYR A 508 -4.34 -39.77 -9.63
N LEU A 509 -3.72 -38.69 -9.20
CA LEU A 509 -2.38 -38.28 -9.62
C LEU A 509 -1.43 -38.36 -8.42
N LYS A 510 -0.32 -39.10 -8.59
CA LYS A 510 0.72 -39.22 -7.56
C LYS A 510 1.98 -38.54 -8.07
N LYS A 511 2.37 -37.43 -7.42
CA LYS A 511 3.66 -36.76 -7.66
C LYS A 511 4.64 -37.20 -6.60
N ILE A 512 5.66 -37.98 -6.98
CA ILE A 512 6.60 -38.62 -6.04
C ILE A 512 8.02 -38.23 -6.40
N PRO A 513 8.77 -37.54 -5.51
CA PRO A 513 10.20 -37.29 -5.69
C PRO A 513 10.97 -38.61 -5.81
N LEU A 514 11.96 -38.70 -6.71
CA LEU A 514 12.73 -39.93 -6.95
C LEU A 514 13.41 -40.48 -5.68
N VAL A 515 13.84 -39.58 -4.78
CA VAL A 515 14.43 -39.98 -3.50
C VAL A 515 13.38 -40.70 -2.62
N SER A 516 12.15 -40.22 -2.59
CA SER A 516 11.06 -40.84 -1.83
C SER A 516 10.64 -42.19 -2.44
N LEU A 517 10.64 -42.31 -3.77
CA LEU A 517 10.27 -43.51 -4.48
C LEU A 517 11.30 -44.63 -4.28
N ARG A 518 12.61 -44.31 -4.24
CA ARG A 518 13.70 -45.27 -3.95
C ARG A 518 13.61 -45.82 -2.52
N ALA A 519 13.13 -45.02 -1.58
CA ALA A 519 13.00 -45.42 -0.17
C ALA A 519 11.81 -46.37 0.07
N ASN A 520 10.73 -46.24 -0.68
CA ASN A 520 9.53 -47.10 -0.59
C ASN A 520 8.84 -47.14 -1.96
N PRO A 521 9.04 -48.21 -2.76
CA PRO A 521 8.49 -48.32 -4.10
C PRO A 521 7.05 -48.86 -4.15
N GLU A 522 6.49 -49.36 -3.04
CA GLU A 522 5.15 -49.92 -3.04
C GLU A 522 4.07 -48.80 -3.10
N HIS A 523 3.25 -48.90 -4.17
CA HIS A 523 2.15 -47.99 -4.37
C HIS A 523 0.87 -48.45 -3.67
N LYS A 524 0.33 -47.62 -2.82
CA LYS A 524 -1.05 -47.77 -2.33
C LYS A 524 -2.00 -47.17 -3.37
N LEU A 525 -2.91 -48.00 -3.87
CA LEU A 525 -4.00 -47.58 -4.79
C LEU A 525 -5.33 -47.77 -4.09
N LYS A 526 -6.38 -47.20 -4.69
CA LYS A 526 -7.78 -47.47 -4.27
C LYS A 526 -8.14 -48.89 -4.73
N ASP A 527 -9.17 -49.46 -4.09
CA ASP A 527 -9.68 -50.79 -4.49
C ASP A 527 -10.07 -50.78 -5.98
N GLU A 528 -9.63 -51.78 -6.72
CA GLU A 528 -9.84 -51.96 -8.16
C GLU A 528 -9.22 -50.84 -9.05
N ASP A 529 -8.28 -50.03 -8.53
CA ASP A 529 -7.59 -48.99 -9.29
C ASP A 529 -6.21 -49.48 -9.79
N THR A 530 -5.80 -49.02 -10.96
CA THR A 530 -4.51 -49.39 -11.59
C THR A 530 -3.77 -48.13 -12.07
N ILE A 531 -2.43 -48.19 -12.14
CA ILE A 531 -1.61 -47.16 -12.75
C ILE A 531 -1.70 -47.33 -14.27
N VAL A 532 -2.25 -46.30 -14.95
CA VAL A 532 -2.40 -46.32 -16.41
C VAL A 532 -1.27 -45.61 -17.15
N GLN A 533 -0.58 -44.69 -16.49
CA GLN A 533 0.55 -43.97 -17.09
C GLN A 533 1.55 -43.53 -16.01
N GLU A 534 2.84 -43.60 -16.33
CA GLU A 534 3.92 -42.98 -15.55
C GLU A 534 4.77 -42.09 -16.46
N ILE A 535 5.23 -40.98 -15.95
CA ILE A 535 6.19 -40.09 -16.59
C ILE A 535 7.26 -39.67 -15.59
N GLU A 536 8.51 -39.60 -16.07
CA GLU A 536 9.61 -39.01 -15.31
C GLU A 536 9.84 -37.56 -15.79
N THR A 537 9.97 -36.64 -14.86
CA THR A 537 10.09 -35.23 -15.14
C THR A 537 10.69 -34.50 -13.94
N HIS A 538 10.64 -33.16 -13.94
CA HIS A 538 11.12 -32.35 -12.82
C HIS A 538 10.06 -31.35 -12.35
N ASN A 539 10.28 -30.76 -11.18
CA ASN A 539 9.27 -29.98 -10.46
C ASN A 539 8.83 -28.69 -11.16
N LYS A 540 9.68 -28.10 -12.01
CA LYS A 540 9.37 -26.82 -12.70
C LYS A 540 8.65 -26.99 -14.03
N ALA A 541 8.57 -28.21 -14.58
CA ALA A 541 7.91 -28.47 -15.86
C ALA A 541 6.40 -28.14 -15.85
N ASP A 542 5.87 -27.89 -17.02
CA ASP A 542 4.42 -27.82 -17.27
C ASP A 542 3.84 -29.22 -17.44
N LEU A 543 2.69 -29.48 -16.82
CA LEU A 543 1.92 -30.71 -16.99
C LEU A 543 0.69 -30.44 -17.84
N LEU A 544 0.54 -31.18 -18.93
CA LEU A 544 -0.64 -31.21 -19.80
C LEU A 544 -1.46 -32.45 -19.49
N LEU A 545 -2.74 -32.28 -19.15
CA LEU A 545 -3.65 -33.38 -18.80
C LEU A 545 -4.82 -33.38 -19.79
N PHE A 546 -4.85 -34.37 -20.68
CA PHE A 546 -5.88 -34.53 -21.71
C PHE A 546 -7.06 -35.31 -21.18
N THR A 547 -8.28 -34.85 -21.49
CA THR A 547 -9.52 -35.46 -21.01
C THR A 547 -10.29 -36.16 -22.13
N ASN A 548 -11.20 -37.08 -21.75
CA ASN A 548 -12.15 -37.74 -22.66
C ASN A 548 -13.20 -36.79 -23.27
N LYS A 549 -13.25 -35.51 -22.83
CA LYS A 549 -14.14 -34.45 -23.34
C LYS A 549 -13.42 -33.49 -24.29
N TYR A 550 -12.35 -33.94 -24.94
CA TYR A 550 -11.58 -33.14 -25.92
C TYR A 550 -11.00 -31.85 -25.35
N ASN A 551 -10.75 -31.81 -24.01
CA ASN A 551 -10.10 -30.71 -23.35
C ASN A 551 -8.66 -31.09 -22.96
N VAL A 552 -7.81 -30.08 -22.75
CA VAL A 552 -6.54 -30.24 -22.05
C VAL A 552 -6.47 -29.24 -20.90
N TYR A 553 -6.12 -29.72 -19.75
CA TYR A 553 -5.80 -28.88 -18.59
C TYR A 553 -4.29 -28.69 -18.53
N LYS A 554 -3.90 -27.49 -18.12
CA LYS A 554 -2.50 -27.12 -17.92
C LYS A 554 -2.29 -26.75 -16.46
N SER A 555 -1.26 -27.33 -15.83
CA SER A 555 -0.83 -27.01 -14.48
C SER A 555 0.68 -27.00 -14.41
N LYS A 556 1.24 -26.16 -13.55
CA LYS A 556 2.65 -26.29 -13.16
C LYS A 556 2.80 -27.47 -12.21
N ILE A 557 3.81 -28.31 -12.40
CA ILE A 557 4.02 -29.50 -11.55
C ILE A 557 4.24 -29.11 -10.09
N TYR A 558 4.89 -27.99 -9.82
CA TYR A 558 5.10 -27.48 -8.47
C TYR A 558 3.81 -27.03 -7.75
N GLU A 559 2.70 -26.77 -8.46
CA GLU A 559 1.38 -26.48 -7.87
C GLU A 559 0.74 -27.75 -7.28
N ILE A 560 1.23 -28.92 -7.65
CA ILE A 560 0.71 -30.24 -7.22
C ILE A 560 1.51 -30.68 -5.99
N PRO A 561 0.86 -31.03 -4.85
CA PRO A 561 1.55 -31.49 -3.67
C PRO A 561 2.36 -32.78 -3.88
N ASP A 562 3.54 -32.87 -3.26
CA ASP A 562 4.30 -34.09 -3.22
C ASP A 562 3.60 -35.16 -2.35
N CYS A 563 3.65 -36.40 -2.77
CA CYS A 563 3.12 -37.50 -2.00
C CYS A 563 4.12 -38.67 -1.85
N LYS A 564 3.84 -39.59 -0.95
CA LYS A 564 4.58 -40.87 -0.81
C LYS A 564 3.89 -41.93 -1.68
N ALA A 565 4.64 -42.98 -2.07
CA ALA A 565 4.06 -44.13 -2.76
C ALA A 565 2.91 -44.78 -1.95
N SER A 566 3.00 -44.76 -0.63
CA SER A 566 2.00 -45.29 0.31
C SER A 566 0.73 -44.44 0.48
N SER A 567 0.64 -43.25 -0.15
CA SER A 567 -0.58 -42.40 -0.16
C SER A 567 -1.36 -42.57 -1.47
N LEU A 568 -2.64 -42.21 -1.50
CA LEU A 568 -3.47 -42.30 -2.72
C LEU A 568 -3.11 -41.25 -3.77
N GLY A 569 -2.50 -40.11 -3.37
CA GLY A 569 -2.24 -38.96 -4.21
C GLY A 569 -3.45 -38.02 -4.29
N GLU A 570 -3.42 -37.10 -5.26
CA GLU A 570 -4.44 -36.06 -5.45
C GLU A 570 -5.53 -36.56 -6.40
N TYR A 571 -6.79 -36.34 -6.02
CA TYR A 571 -7.95 -36.68 -6.88
C TYR A 571 -8.17 -35.53 -7.89
N LEU A 572 -7.89 -35.82 -9.17
CA LEU A 572 -7.83 -34.81 -10.24
C LEU A 572 -9.17 -34.09 -10.47
N THR A 573 -10.30 -34.75 -10.22
CA THR A 573 -11.62 -34.11 -10.34
C THR A 573 -11.74 -32.92 -9.40
N ASN A 574 -11.26 -33.03 -8.17
CA ASN A 574 -11.25 -31.95 -7.21
C ASN A 574 -10.18 -30.90 -7.51
N LEU A 575 -8.98 -31.36 -7.89
CA LEU A 575 -7.84 -30.49 -8.14
C LEU A 575 -8.07 -29.55 -9.35
N LEU A 576 -8.67 -30.08 -10.41
CA LEU A 576 -8.88 -29.36 -11.67
C LEU A 576 -10.31 -28.85 -11.86
N GLY A 577 -11.23 -29.22 -10.99
CA GLY A 577 -12.67 -28.90 -11.14
C GLY A 577 -13.29 -29.55 -12.37
N LEU A 578 -13.02 -30.86 -12.58
CA LEU A 578 -13.55 -31.61 -13.72
C LEU A 578 -15.06 -31.85 -13.55
N ASP A 579 -15.78 -31.91 -14.66
CA ASP A 579 -17.17 -32.35 -14.67
C ASP A 579 -17.29 -33.81 -14.21
N SER A 580 -18.45 -34.24 -13.75
CA SER A 580 -18.65 -35.56 -13.12
C SER A 580 -18.34 -36.75 -14.05
N ASP A 581 -18.41 -36.57 -15.36
CA ASP A 581 -18.14 -37.57 -16.41
C ASP A 581 -16.84 -37.26 -17.23
N GLU A 582 -16.08 -36.24 -16.81
CA GLU A 582 -14.78 -35.88 -17.41
C GLU A 582 -13.64 -36.59 -16.67
N LYS A 583 -12.84 -37.34 -17.43
CA LYS A 583 -11.69 -38.11 -16.92
C LYS A 583 -10.43 -37.74 -17.68
N ILE A 584 -9.31 -37.74 -16.97
CA ILE A 584 -7.98 -37.63 -17.61
C ILE A 584 -7.64 -38.94 -18.26
N ILE A 585 -7.28 -38.93 -19.52
CA ILE A 585 -6.93 -40.12 -20.31
C ILE A 585 -5.47 -40.16 -20.73
N TYR A 586 -4.74 -39.04 -20.62
CA TYR A 586 -3.33 -38.96 -20.97
C TYR A 586 -2.67 -37.78 -20.28
N ILE A 587 -1.43 -37.93 -19.85
CA ILE A 587 -0.62 -36.85 -19.30
C ILE A 587 0.72 -36.75 -20.03
N THR A 588 1.25 -35.53 -20.16
CA THR A 588 2.62 -35.28 -20.61
C THR A 588 3.20 -34.06 -19.92
N ALA A 589 4.53 -34.08 -19.69
CA ALA A 589 5.26 -32.97 -19.12
C ALA A 589 6.14 -32.32 -20.19
N THR A 590 6.33 -30.99 -20.10
CA THR A 590 7.17 -30.24 -21.04
C THR A 590 7.74 -28.99 -20.38
N ASP A 591 8.93 -28.59 -20.83
CA ASP A 591 9.58 -27.35 -20.40
C ASP A 591 9.42 -26.24 -21.43
N ASN A 592 9.58 -26.58 -22.70
CA ASN A 592 9.72 -25.64 -23.83
C ASN A 592 8.66 -25.84 -24.90
N TYR A 593 7.71 -26.76 -24.72
CA TYR A 593 6.69 -27.12 -25.71
C TYR A 593 7.26 -27.60 -27.04
N GLU A 594 8.43 -28.23 -27.05
CA GLU A 594 9.00 -28.91 -28.18
C GLU A 594 8.48 -30.35 -28.28
N GLY A 595 8.36 -30.89 -29.51
CA GLY A 595 7.82 -32.20 -29.79
C GLY A 595 6.39 -32.18 -30.35
N TYR A 596 5.80 -33.35 -30.43
CA TYR A 596 4.52 -33.55 -31.11
C TYR A 596 3.58 -34.42 -30.26
N MET A 597 2.29 -34.04 -30.25
CA MET A 597 1.21 -34.93 -29.86
C MET A 597 0.65 -35.67 -31.06
N LEU A 598 0.62 -37.00 -30.93
CA LEU A 598 0.03 -37.88 -31.96
C LEU A 598 -1.34 -38.35 -31.47
N PHE A 599 -2.36 -38.26 -32.30
CA PHE A 599 -3.72 -38.71 -32.00
C PHE A 599 -4.17 -39.66 -33.09
N PHE A 600 -4.70 -40.84 -32.73
CA PHE A 600 -5.17 -41.86 -33.66
C PHE A 600 -6.64 -42.18 -33.39
N TYR A 601 -7.42 -42.26 -34.50
CA TYR A 601 -8.86 -42.38 -34.46
C TYR A 601 -9.40 -43.61 -35.16
N GLU A 602 -10.58 -44.09 -34.74
CA GLU A 602 -11.21 -45.30 -35.33
C GLU A 602 -11.45 -45.18 -36.84
N ASN A 603 -11.63 -43.99 -37.37
CA ASN A 603 -11.79 -43.77 -38.80
C ASN A 603 -10.51 -43.99 -39.65
N GLY A 604 -9.43 -44.47 -39.03
CA GLY A 604 -8.14 -44.78 -39.65
C GLY A 604 -7.27 -43.56 -39.91
N LYS A 605 -7.59 -42.41 -39.33
CA LYS A 605 -6.82 -41.17 -39.43
C LYS A 605 -5.88 -41.02 -38.22
N GLY A 606 -4.80 -40.28 -38.46
CA GLY A 606 -3.86 -39.84 -37.40
C GLY A 606 -3.48 -38.39 -37.60
N ALA A 607 -3.41 -37.67 -36.49
CA ALA A 607 -2.99 -36.27 -36.46
C ALA A 607 -1.67 -36.13 -35.67
N LYS A 608 -0.72 -35.39 -36.23
CA LYS A 608 0.54 -35.00 -35.61
C LYS A 608 0.46 -33.50 -35.33
N ILE A 609 0.31 -33.11 -34.07
CA ILE A 609 0.09 -31.74 -33.62
C ILE A 609 1.36 -31.22 -32.94
N ASP A 610 1.85 -30.07 -33.39
CA ASP A 610 2.97 -29.40 -32.75
C ASP A 610 2.61 -29.02 -31.33
N LEU A 611 3.46 -29.40 -30.33
CA LEU A 611 3.19 -29.17 -28.92
C LEU A 611 3.09 -27.68 -28.58
N SER A 612 3.76 -26.80 -29.34
CA SER A 612 3.65 -25.34 -29.20
C SER A 612 2.21 -24.82 -29.35
N GLY A 613 1.33 -25.58 -30.05
CA GLY A 613 -0.10 -25.28 -30.13
C GLY A 613 -0.83 -25.28 -28.79
N TYR A 614 -0.27 -25.90 -27.76
CA TYR A 614 -0.79 -25.92 -26.38
C TYR A 614 -0.14 -24.89 -25.49
N ALA A 615 0.92 -24.18 -25.94
CA ALA A 615 1.49 -23.05 -25.24
C ALA A 615 0.52 -21.88 -25.25
N THR A 616 0.30 -21.24 -24.09
CA THR A 616 -0.59 -20.08 -23.97
C THR A 616 0.17 -18.89 -23.40
N LYS A 617 -0.04 -17.72 -23.97
CA LYS A 617 0.50 -16.44 -23.46
C LYS A 617 -0.17 -15.97 -22.15
N THR A 618 -1.27 -16.60 -21.77
CA THR A 618 -2.07 -16.28 -20.57
C THR A 618 -2.19 -17.53 -19.71
N ASN A 619 -2.36 -17.36 -18.40
CA ASN A 619 -2.57 -18.45 -17.40
C ASN A 619 -3.93 -19.16 -17.58
N ARG A 620 -4.26 -19.59 -18.80
CA ARG A 620 -5.45 -20.38 -19.05
C ARG A 620 -5.20 -21.82 -18.57
N LYS A 621 -5.92 -22.23 -17.55
CA LYS A 621 -5.83 -23.59 -17.01
C LYS A 621 -6.57 -24.65 -17.87
N LYS A 622 -7.57 -24.31 -18.66
CA LYS A 622 -8.35 -25.20 -19.52
C LYS A 622 -8.37 -24.70 -20.97
N LEU A 623 -8.03 -25.58 -21.90
CA LEU A 623 -8.14 -25.36 -23.35
C LEU A 623 -9.14 -26.37 -23.92
N ALA A 624 -10.25 -25.88 -24.43
CA ALA A 624 -11.26 -26.68 -25.12
C ALA A 624 -10.80 -27.01 -26.57
N ASN A 625 -11.40 -28.05 -27.17
CA ASN A 625 -11.08 -28.54 -28.51
C ASN A 625 -9.59 -28.83 -28.68
N ALA A 626 -9.03 -29.57 -27.73
CA ALA A 626 -7.60 -29.88 -27.66
C ALA A 626 -7.17 -30.94 -28.70
N TYR A 627 -8.11 -31.71 -29.21
CA TYR A 627 -7.92 -32.68 -30.31
C TYR A 627 -9.26 -32.90 -31.01
N TYR A 628 -9.24 -33.63 -32.16
CA TYR A 628 -10.41 -33.83 -33.04
C TYR A 628 -11.47 -34.71 -32.36
N ASP A 629 -12.73 -34.30 -32.46
CA ASP A 629 -13.93 -34.90 -31.84
C ASP A 629 -14.85 -35.65 -32.79
N GLY A 630 -14.55 -35.63 -34.11
CA GLY A 630 -15.42 -36.23 -35.15
C GLY A 630 -15.27 -37.72 -35.30
N SER A 631 -14.40 -38.41 -34.52
CA SER A 631 -14.24 -39.88 -34.48
C SER A 631 -13.68 -40.29 -33.12
N PRO A 632 -14.08 -41.48 -32.58
CA PRO A 632 -13.53 -41.95 -31.33
C PRO A 632 -12.00 -42.01 -31.36
N LEU A 633 -11.37 -41.54 -30.26
CA LEU A 633 -9.93 -41.62 -30.09
C LEU A 633 -9.55 -43.06 -29.67
N ILE A 634 -8.55 -43.61 -30.33
CA ILE A 634 -8.00 -44.95 -29.96
C ILE A 634 -6.83 -44.75 -28.99
N ARG A 635 -5.86 -43.91 -29.40
CA ARG A 635 -4.65 -43.71 -28.58
C ARG A 635 -3.99 -42.38 -28.91
N MET A 636 -3.23 -41.88 -27.96
CA MET A 636 -2.39 -40.69 -28.14
C MET A 636 -0.97 -40.98 -27.62
N PHE A 637 0.01 -40.29 -28.16
CA PHE A 637 1.41 -40.35 -27.76
C PHE A 637 2.01 -38.94 -27.76
N PHE A 638 2.91 -38.70 -26.84
CA PHE A 638 3.86 -37.60 -26.93
C PHE A 638 5.19 -38.11 -27.46
N VAL A 639 5.74 -37.46 -28.47
CA VAL A 639 7.02 -37.83 -29.08
C VAL A 639 7.86 -36.60 -29.35
N THR A 640 9.16 -36.71 -29.13
CA THR A 640 10.15 -35.69 -29.49
C THR A 640 10.77 -35.93 -30.87
N GLU A 641 10.82 -37.20 -31.26
CA GLU A 641 11.34 -37.68 -32.56
C GLU A 641 10.31 -38.56 -33.21
N ASP A 642 10.47 -38.78 -34.53
CA ASP A 642 9.60 -39.69 -35.27
C ASP A 642 9.87 -41.14 -34.94
N ILE A 643 8.80 -41.91 -34.74
CA ILE A 643 8.82 -43.32 -34.34
C ILE A 643 8.02 -44.18 -35.29
N GLU A 644 8.31 -45.48 -35.31
CA GLU A 644 7.48 -46.46 -36.00
C GLU A 644 6.36 -46.99 -35.11
N LEU A 645 5.16 -47.06 -35.69
CA LEU A 645 3.95 -47.54 -35.01
C LEU A 645 3.25 -48.61 -35.82
N ILE A 646 2.47 -49.45 -35.13
CA ILE A 646 1.71 -50.52 -35.69
C ILE A 646 0.22 -50.19 -35.63
N ALA A 647 -0.45 -50.02 -36.77
CA ALA A 647 -1.89 -49.88 -36.82
C ALA A 647 -2.57 -51.21 -37.13
N VAL A 648 -3.61 -51.53 -36.35
CA VAL A 648 -4.39 -52.78 -36.51
C VAL A 648 -5.82 -52.43 -36.83
N SER A 649 -6.42 -53.13 -37.79
CA SER A 649 -7.82 -52.97 -38.19
C SER A 649 -8.72 -54.07 -37.62
N SER A 650 -10.04 -53.80 -37.60
CA SER A 650 -11.08 -54.74 -37.17
C SER A 650 -11.17 -56.00 -38.06
N ILE A 651 -10.51 -56.04 -39.21
CA ILE A 651 -10.41 -57.20 -40.12
C ILE A 651 -9.02 -57.84 -40.07
N ASN A 652 -8.30 -57.67 -38.94
CA ASN A 652 -6.97 -58.26 -38.68
C ASN A 652 -5.93 -57.92 -39.76
N LYS A 653 -5.95 -56.69 -40.28
CA LYS A 653 -4.89 -56.11 -41.08
C LYS A 653 -3.96 -55.31 -40.19
N VAL A 654 -2.68 -55.44 -40.41
CA VAL A 654 -1.59 -54.80 -39.74
C VAL A 654 -0.83 -53.88 -40.68
N LEU A 655 -0.47 -52.72 -40.24
CA LEU A 655 0.31 -51.75 -41.00
C LEU A 655 1.38 -51.16 -40.07
N VAL A 656 2.64 -51.31 -40.45
CA VAL A 656 3.77 -50.62 -39.79
C VAL A 656 4.12 -49.38 -40.58
N PHE A 657 4.14 -48.23 -39.92
CA PHE A 657 4.42 -46.95 -40.56
C PHE A 657 5.25 -46.05 -39.68
N ASN A 658 6.03 -45.17 -40.31
CA ASN A 658 6.79 -44.15 -39.56
C ASN A 658 5.95 -42.86 -39.43
N THR A 659 5.98 -42.24 -38.24
CA THR A 659 5.23 -41.02 -37.96
C THR A 659 5.74 -39.79 -38.73
N GLU A 660 6.94 -39.86 -39.34
CA GLU A 660 7.45 -38.89 -40.31
C GLU A 660 6.48 -38.67 -41.49
N SER A 661 5.76 -39.73 -41.90
CA SER A 661 4.77 -39.69 -42.97
C SER A 661 3.52 -38.88 -42.64
N ILE A 662 3.29 -38.53 -41.37
CA ILE A 662 2.17 -37.72 -40.92
C ILE A 662 2.57 -36.23 -40.92
N SER A 663 1.93 -35.43 -41.76
CA SER A 663 2.21 -33.99 -41.82
C SER A 663 1.85 -33.28 -40.49
N VAL A 664 2.78 -32.49 -39.98
CA VAL A 664 2.58 -31.69 -38.76
C VAL A 664 1.48 -30.65 -38.97
N LYS A 665 0.62 -30.50 -37.99
CA LYS A 665 -0.44 -29.47 -37.94
C LYS A 665 -0.26 -28.58 -36.74
N THR A 666 -0.54 -27.29 -36.90
CA THR A 666 -0.55 -26.29 -35.81
C THR A 666 -1.94 -26.15 -35.20
N THR A 667 -2.99 -26.58 -35.90
CA THR A 667 -4.37 -26.51 -35.38
C THR A 667 -4.68 -27.75 -34.56
N LYS A 668 -4.97 -27.55 -33.27
CA LYS A 668 -5.15 -28.63 -32.28
C LYS A 668 -6.23 -29.65 -32.62
N ASN A 669 -7.39 -29.21 -33.10
CA ASN A 669 -8.51 -30.08 -33.46
C ASN A 669 -8.49 -30.59 -34.92
N SER A 670 -7.31 -30.65 -35.54
CA SER A 670 -7.15 -31.21 -36.86
C SER A 670 -7.47 -32.70 -36.89
N GLN A 671 -8.28 -33.13 -37.86
CA GLN A 671 -8.59 -34.57 -38.06
C GLN A 671 -7.38 -35.40 -38.57
N GLY A 672 -6.28 -34.71 -38.95
CA GLY A 672 -5.07 -35.36 -39.45
C GLY A 672 -5.20 -35.91 -40.87
N VAL A 673 -4.37 -36.92 -41.18
CA VAL A 673 -4.27 -37.60 -42.50
C VAL A 673 -4.75 -39.03 -42.36
N GLN A 674 -5.21 -39.61 -43.46
CA GLN A 674 -5.56 -41.03 -43.49
C GLN A 674 -4.28 -41.88 -43.42
N ILE A 675 -4.24 -42.80 -42.46
CA ILE A 675 -3.12 -43.74 -42.27
C ILE A 675 -3.51 -45.10 -42.84
N LEU A 676 -4.60 -45.65 -42.30
CA LEU A 676 -5.10 -46.95 -42.72
C LEU A 676 -6.34 -46.79 -43.57
N THR A 677 -6.31 -47.23 -44.85
CA THR A 677 -7.45 -47.20 -45.72
C THR A 677 -8.34 -48.39 -45.46
N SER A 678 -9.57 -48.16 -45.03
CA SER A 678 -10.55 -49.21 -44.71
C SER A 678 -11.47 -49.49 -45.88
N LYS A 679 -11.80 -50.77 -46.16
CA LYS A 679 -12.97 -51.16 -46.95
C LYS A 679 -14.24 -50.83 -46.15
N LYS A 680 -15.40 -50.62 -46.83
CA LYS A 680 -16.68 -50.28 -46.18
C LYS A 680 -16.92 -51.15 -44.93
N GLY A 681 -17.02 -50.51 -43.74
CA GLY A 681 -17.29 -51.16 -42.44
C GLY A 681 -16.10 -51.60 -41.62
N SER A 682 -14.83 -51.39 -42.07
CA SER A 682 -13.64 -51.72 -41.30
C SER A 682 -13.14 -50.46 -40.56
N ILE A 683 -12.83 -50.55 -39.27
CA ILE A 683 -12.28 -49.47 -38.46
C ILE A 683 -10.87 -49.83 -38.00
N MET A 684 -10.08 -48.86 -37.60
CA MET A 684 -8.83 -49.02 -36.88
C MET A 684 -9.15 -49.34 -35.43
N THR A 685 -8.63 -50.44 -34.90
CA THR A 685 -8.97 -50.93 -33.55
C THR A 685 -7.90 -50.66 -32.49
N SER A 686 -6.64 -50.62 -32.92
CA SER A 686 -5.54 -50.32 -32.02
C SER A 686 -4.34 -49.72 -32.74
N ILE A 687 -3.56 -48.96 -31.99
CA ILE A 687 -2.23 -48.47 -32.33
C ILE A 687 -1.28 -48.97 -31.25
N LYS A 688 -0.16 -49.55 -31.67
CA LYS A 688 0.85 -50.14 -30.75
C LYS A 688 2.23 -49.65 -31.16
N THR A 689 3.15 -49.61 -30.18
CA THR A 689 4.60 -49.48 -30.45
C THR A 689 5.17 -50.81 -30.90
N LEU A 690 6.41 -50.82 -31.45
CA LEU A 690 7.02 -52.03 -31.95
C LEU A 690 7.28 -53.08 -30.83
N ASP A 691 7.47 -52.63 -29.61
CA ASP A 691 7.70 -53.45 -28.43
C ASP A 691 6.39 -54.03 -27.83
N GLU A 692 5.24 -53.42 -28.11
CA GLU A 692 3.93 -53.89 -27.66
C GLU A 692 3.33 -55.00 -28.56
N MET A 693 3.93 -55.28 -29.70
CA MET A 693 3.48 -56.34 -30.62
C MET A 693 4.63 -57.00 -31.32
N VAL A 694 4.84 -58.28 -30.99
CA VAL A 694 5.87 -59.10 -31.63
C VAL A 694 5.34 -59.58 -32.98
N LEU A 695 6.05 -59.24 -34.05
CA LEU A 695 5.77 -59.72 -35.40
C LEU A 695 6.99 -60.48 -35.95
N SER A 696 6.78 -61.58 -36.64
CA SER A 696 7.83 -62.41 -37.24
C SER A 696 8.69 -61.67 -38.27
N ASN A 697 8.07 -60.71 -38.96
CA ASN A 697 8.74 -59.90 -39.99
C ASN A 697 8.06 -58.53 -40.13
N PHE A 698 8.61 -57.51 -39.46
CA PHE A 698 8.11 -56.13 -39.52
C PHE A 698 8.14 -55.56 -40.98
N ASP A 699 9.13 -55.94 -41.82
CA ASP A 699 9.26 -55.39 -43.15
C ASP A 699 8.11 -55.81 -44.07
N TYR A 700 7.48 -56.96 -43.83
CA TYR A 700 6.29 -57.39 -44.55
C TYR A 700 5.09 -56.47 -44.30
N TYR A 701 4.95 -55.88 -43.13
CA TYR A 701 3.86 -55.01 -42.71
C TYR A 701 4.20 -53.52 -42.88
N ARG A 702 5.47 -53.20 -43.16
CA ARG A 702 5.96 -51.81 -43.26
C ARG A 702 5.53 -51.16 -44.56
N THR A 703 5.07 -49.90 -44.46
CA THR A 703 4.80 -49.04 -45.64
C THR A 703 5.73 -47.85 -45.65
N LYS A 704 6.09 -47.42 -46.86
CA LYS A 704 6.82 -46.15 -47.09
C LYS A 704 5.90 -44.96 -47.19
N ASN A 705 4.65 -45.16 -47.59
CA ASN A 705 3.69 -44.10 -47.88
C ASN A 705 2.35 -44.39 -47.22
N ILE A 706 1.71 -43.35 -46.69
CA ILE A 706 0.33 -43.41 -46.19
C ILE A 706 -0.55 -42.53 -47.14
N PRO A 707 -1.84 -42.88 -47.34
CA PRO A 707 -2.57 -44.01 -46.72
C PRO A 707 -2.25 -45.36 -47.34
N ALA A 708 -2.28 -46.42 -46.52
CA ALA A 708 -2.10 -47.77 -46.97
C ALA A 708 -3.20 -48.73 -46.45
N ILE A 709 -3.39 -49.89 -47.15
CA ILE A 709 -4.48 -50.81 -46.79
C ILE A 709 -4.06 -51.76 -45.67
N GLY A 710 -2.75 -51.92 -45.41
CA GLY A 710 -2.16 -52.91 -44.52
C GLY A 710 -2.24 -54.35 -45.05
N CYS A 711 -1.45 -55.26 -44.49
CA CYS A 711 -1.39 -56.69 -44.80
C CYS A 711 -2.18 -57.51 -43.77
N TYR A 712 -2.82 -58.58 -44.21
CA TYR A 712 -3.41 -59.52 -43.23
C TYR A 712 -2.35 -60.09 -42.33
N ILE A 713 -2.68 -60.22 -41.03
CA ILE A 713 -1.77 -60.85 -40.07
C ILE A 713 -1.52 -62.30 -40.45
N LYS A 714 -0.28 -62.71 -40.52
CA LYS A 714 0.12 -64.09 -40.83
C LYS A 714 -0.25 -65.00 -39.63
N GLU A 715 -0.46 -66.32 -39.90
CA GLU A 715 -0.81 -67.29 -38.85
C GLU A 715 0.24 -67.34 -37.75
N GLU A 716 1.54 -67.20 -38.07
CA GLU A 716 2.67 -67.16 -37.14
C GLU A 716 2.69 -65.95 -36.21
N ASP A 717 2.00 -64.88 -36.60
CA ASP A 717 1.92 -63.62 -35.86
C ASP A 717 0.59 -63.49 -35.04
N LYS A 718 -0.31 -64.48 -35.08
CA LYS A 718 -1.56 -64.53 -34.36
C LYS A 718 -1.34 -65.05 -32.92
N THR A 719 -0.97 -64.18 -32.01
CA THR A 719 -0.56 -64.53 -30.65
C THR A 719 -1.68 -64.66 -29.64
N GLU A 720 -2.87 -65.18 -29.95
CA GLU A 720 -3.95 -65.30 -28.95
C GLU A 720 -4.56 -66.71 -28.78
N LYS A 721 -3.85 -67.79 -29.05
CA LYS A 721 -4.42 -69.12 -28.79
C LYS A 721 -3.53 -70.11 -28.04
N GLN A 722 -2.49 -69.68 -27.34
CA GLN A 722 -1.58 -70.65 -26.76
C GLN A 722 -1.19 -70.49 -25.29
N MET A 723 -1.97 -69.80 -24.49
CA MET A 723 -1.75 -69.74 -23.04
C MET A 723 -2.90 -70.24 -22.16
N SER A 724 -3.86 -70.93 -22.71
CA SER A 724 -4.95 -71.51 -21.91
C SER A 724 -5.02 -73.04 -21.89
N LEU A 725 -3.97 -73.73 -22.28
CA LEU A 725 -4.01 -75.20 -22.35
C LEU A 725 -2.69 -75.91 -21.93
N GLU A 726 -2.06 -75.49 -20.85
CA GLU A 726 -1.11 -76.31 -20.12
C GLU A 726 -0.97 -75.86 -18.67
N LEU A 727 -1.94 -76.19 -17.86
CA LEU A 727 -1.84 -76.35 -16.42
C LEU A 727 -2.95 -77.32 -16.01
N GLU A 728 -2.65 -78.64 -16.16
CA GLU A 728 -3.09 -79.69 -15.27
C GLU A 728 -2.09 -79.86 -14.13
#